data_32af5621944029e31bd3c373289f38d8
#
_entry.id   32af5621944029e31bd3c373289f38d8
#
_cell.length_a   1.000
_cell.length_b   1.000
_cell.length_c   1.000
_cell.angle_alpha   90.00
_cell.angle_beta   90.00
_cell.angle_gamma   90.00
#
_symmetry.space_group_name_H-M   'P 1'
#
loop_
_entity.id
_entity.type
_entity.pdbx_description
1 polymer ?
#
loop_
_entity_poly.entity_id
_entity_poly.type
_entity_poly.pdbx_seq_one_letter_code
_entity_poly.pdbx_strand_id
1 'polypeptide(L)'
;MKKILKRNSIAHITGNMVREDALQQRLYWAAAQKEEALLAHYGAAPTGLTQEQAERSREEWGRNALTYGKREPVAKRLFSAFINPFTVILLALAVISAVTDIALASPGEENYATVLIIATMVLLSGGLRFVQETRSGNVADKLLGMLHTTACVEREGQKAEIPLEELVVGDLVHLSAGDMIPADLRILGAKDLFVSQSALTGESEAVEKLGDALPQREALTDTANLAFLGSNVVSGSAKALVLAVGNDTMLGRMAKELNTKPPKTTFEKGVNSVSWVLIRFMLLMVPVVLFVNGFTKGDWMQAALFAISVAVGLTPEMLPMIVTTSLAKGALAMSKQKVILKNLNSIQDLGSMDILCTDKTGTLTQDKVVLEYHLNVDGQEDDRVLRHAFLNSYFQTGLKNLMDLAVIQKQEELGAQALVEKYTKVDEIPFDFQRRRMSVVVQDQEGKTQLVTKGAVEEMLQCCAWAECGGKVLPLEDEVRRRVLAKANQLNSQGMRVIAVAQKTNPSPVGQFSVADEQGMVLLGFLALLDPPKATTKAAIQALQAYGVPVKILTGDNEKVTQAICRQVGLPVERILLGTDLERLNDQELGRLAEDITVFAKLSPQQKARVVRVLREKGHTVGYMGDGINDAAAMQAADVGISVDTAVDIAKETASVVLLEKDLMVLEQGVLEGRRTYANMMKYIKMTASSNFGNMFSVLAASAFLPFLPMASLHLILLNLIYDVCCTAMSWDNVDPEYLKAPRKWEAKGIGRFMLWMGPTSSVFDIATYLLLYFVVCPLATGGQLYTQLTDPAAQALYVALFQTGWFVESMWTQTLVIHMLRTEKLPFVQSRASVPVALLSLAGIALVTAIPFTPLAAPLEMAALPPVYFLLLGILVAGYMLLVTAVKNLYVRRYGQWL
;
A
#
# COMPACT_ATOMS: atom_id res chain seq x y z
N MET A 1 -40.17 9.34 23.36
CA MET A 1 -38.94 9.23 22.61
C MET A 1 -38.16 7.92 22.86
N LYS A 2 -37.91 7.48 24.08
CA LYS A 2 -37.24 6.20 24.39
C LYS A 2 -37.98 4.92 23.91
N LYS A 3 -39.31 4.92 23.77
CA LYS A 3 -40.10 3.76 23.26
C LYS A 3 -40.08 3.61 21.74
N ILE A 4 -39.84 4.69 20.98
CA ILE A 4 -39.75 4.68 19.49
C ILE A 4 -38.36 4.17 19.05
N LEU A 5 -37.30 4.54 19.80
CA LEU A 5 -35.95 4.03 19.51
C LEU A 5 -35.77 2.54 19.79
N LYS A 6 -36.48 1.99 20.81
CA LYS A 6 -36.45 0.54 21.07
C LYS A 6 -37.21 -0.29 20.01
N ARG A 7 -38.25 0.27 19.38
CA ARG A 7 -39.04 -0.42 18.35
C ARG A 7 -38.33 -0.50 17.01
N ASN A 8 -37.54 0.53 16.63
CA ASN A 8 -36.72 0.52 15.41
C ASN A 8 -35.48 -0.37 15.54
N SER A 9 -34.88 -0.50 16.74
CA SER A 9 -33.76 -1.43 16.93
C SER A 9 -34.19 -2.90 16.89
N ILE A 10 -35.38 -3.23 17.42
CA ILE A 10 -35.89 -4.61 17.39
C ILE A 10 -36.31 -4.98 15.95
N ALA A 11 -36.89 -4.07 15.17
CA ALA A 11 -37.24 -4.32 13.78
C ALA A 11 -36.00 -4.51 12.88
N HIS A 12 -34.88 -3.82 13.18
CA HIS A 12 -33.62 -4.04 12.47
C HIS A 12 -32.97 -5.37 12.85
N ILE A 13 -33.01 -5.79 14.11
CA ILE A 13 -32.43 -7.04 14.58
C ILE A 13 -33.23 -8.24 14.03
N THR A 14 -34.57 -8.17 14.07
CA THR A 14 -35.43 -9.23 13.52
C THR A 14 -35.34 -9.32 11.99
N GLY A 15 -35.18 -8.21 11.27
CA GLY A 15 -35.00 -8.20 9.82
C GLY A 15 -33.66 -8.84 9.39
N ASN A 16 -32.59 -8.64 10.14
CA ASN A 16 -31.30 -9.28 9.87
C ASN A 16 -31.28 -10.79 10.20
N MET A 17 -31.86 -11.19 11.34
CA MET A 17 -31.97 -12.62 11.70
C MET A 17 -32.79 -13.41 10.65
N VAL A 18 -33.89 -12.86 10.14
CA VAL A 18 -34.70 -13.52 9.10
C VAL A 18 -33.93 -13.62 7.76
N ARG A 19 -33.01 -12.67 7.45
CA ARG A 19 -32.19 -12.76 6.25
C ARG A 19 -31.02 -13.73 6.38
N GLU A 20 -30.42 -13.86 7.57
CA GLU A 20 -29.37 -14.87 7.84
C GLU A 20 -29.92 -16.29 7.69
N ASP A 21 -31.09 -16.59 8.28
CA ASP A 21 -31.76 -17.86 8.10
C ASP A 21 -32.06 -18.19 6.63
N ALA A 22 -32.43 -17.20 5.84
CA ALA A 22 -32.75 -17.38 4.42
C ALA A 22 -31.53 -17.76 3.56
N LEU A 23 -30.30 -17.17 3.81
CA LEU A 23 -29.10 -17.59 3.11
C LEU A 23 -28.67 -19.00 3.51
N GLN A 24 -28.64 -19.30 4.81
CA GLN A 24 -28.26 -20.61 5.31
C GLN A 24 -29.19 -21.70 4.76
N GLN A 25 -30.48 -21.44 4.77
CA GLN A 25 -31.47 -22.35 4.19
C GLN A 25 -31.24 -22.56 2.69
N ARG A 26 -30.93 -21.49 1.93
CA ARG A 26 -30.60 -21.57 0.49
C ARG A 26 -29.35 -22.39 0.23
N LEU A 27 -28.27 -22.17 1.01
CA LEU A 27 -27.02 -22.89 0.86
C LEU A 27 -27.17 -24.38 1.22
N TYR A 28 -27.85 -24.71 2.32
CA TYR A 28 -28.16 -26.11 2.68
C TYR A 28 -29.10 -26.79 1.67
N TRP A 29 -30.10 -26.08 1.17
CA TRP A 29 -30.95 -26.61 0.11
C TRP A 29 -30.11 -26.90 -1.14
N ALA A 30 -29.28 -25.98 -1.58
CA ALA A 30 -28.43 -26.17 -2.74
C ALA A 30 -27.42 -27.32 -2.57
N ALA A 31 -26.87 -27.51 -1.37
CA ALA A 31 -25.96 -28.60 -1.08
C ALA A 31 -26.62 -29.98 -1.21
N ALA A 32 -27.90 -30.07 -0.91
CA ALA A 32 -28.68 -31.33 -0.95
C ALA A 32 -29.22 -31.66 -2.35
N GLN A 33 -29.25 -30.72 -3.30
CA GLN A 33 -29.83 -30.92 -4.62
C GLN A 33 -28.84 -31.54 -5.63
N LYS A 34 -29.39 -32.27 -6.59
CA LYS A 34 -28.66 -32.71 -7.79
C LYS A 34 -28.51 -31.55 -8.78
N GLU A 35 -27.50 -31.62 -9.64
CA GLU A 35 -27.17 -30.61 -10.64
C GLU A 35 -28.36 -30.15 -11.47
N GLU A 36 -29.14 -31.11 -12.00
CA GLU A 36 -30.32 -30.81 -12.84
C GLU A 36 -31.36 -29.92 -12.12
N ALA A 37 -31.64 -30.26 -10.84
CA ALA A 37 -32.61 -29.51 -10.03
C ALA A 37 -32.08 -28.11 -9.66
N LEU A 38 -30.78 -27.97 -9.45
CA LEU A 38 -30.13 -26.68 -9.20
C LEU A 38 -30.18 -25.77 -10.43
N LEU A 39 -29.76 -26.29 -11.59
CA LEU A 39 -29.77 -25.52 -12.83
C LEU A 39 -31.20 -25.05 -13.18
N ALA A 40 -32.18 -25.94 -13.05
CA ALA A 40 -33.60 -25.60 -13.28
C ALA A 40 -34.09 -24.48 -12.32
N HIS A 41 -33.70 -24.53 -11.03
CA HIS A 41 -34.11 -23.53 -10.03
C HIS A 41 -33.57 -22.13 -10.34
N TYR A 42 -32.33 -22.03 -10.78
CA TYR A 42 -31.67 -20.75 -11.13
C TYR A 42 -31.88 -20.36 -12.60
N GLY A 43 -32.66 -21.14 -13.36
CA GLY A 43 -32.92 -20.87 -14.78
C GLY A 43 -31.69 -21.01 -15.68
N ALA A 44 -30.64 -21.67 -15.21
CA ALA A 44 -29.42 -21.91 -15.95
C ALA A 44 -29.49 -23.18 -16.79
N ALA A 45 -28.91 -23.15 -18.00
CA ALA A 45 -28.69 -24.35 -18.80
C ALA A 45 -27.34 -25.00 -18.42
N PRO A 46 -27.08 -26.29 -18.76
CA PRO A 46 -25.76 -26.89 -18.62
C PRO A 46 -24.65 -26.15 -19.36
N THR A 47 -25.00 -25.30 -20.34
CA THR A 47 -24.14 -24.41 -21.13
C THR A 47 -24.05 -22.98 -20.54
N GLY A 48 -24.61 -22.78 -19.34
CA GLY A 48 -24.63 -21.49 -18.65
C GLY A 48 -25.83 -20.59 -18.99
N LEU A 49 -25.87 -19.39 -18.43
CA LEU A 49 -26.88 -18.37 -18.66
C LEU A 49 -26.75 -17.73 -20.03
N THR A 50 -27.86 -17.23 -20.57
CA THR A 50 -27.83 -16.28 -21.70
C THR A 50 -27.56 -14.87 -21.17
N GLN A 51 -27.14 -13.95 -22.06
CA GLN A 51 -26.88 -12.57 -21.70
C GLN A 51 -28.11 -11.88 -21.06
N GLU A 52 -29.32 -12.14 -21.61
CA GLU A 52 -30.55 -11.62 -21.08
C GLU A 52 -30.90 -12.16 -19.70
N GLN A 53 -30.62 -13.44 -19.46
CA GLN A 53 -30.82 -14.07 -18.13
C GLN A 53 -29.85 -13.51 -17.10
N ALA A 54 -28.60 -13.25 -17.49
CA ALA A 54 -27.60 -12.65 -16.63
C ALA A 54 -27.99 -11.20 -16.23
N GLU A 55 -28.54 -10.41 -17.15
CA GLU A 55 -29.03 -9.07 -16.84
C GLU A 55 -30.22 -9.10 -15.88
N ARG A 56 -31.20 -10.02 -16.08
CA ARG A 56 -32.33 -10.20 -15.14
C ARG A 56 -31.84 -10.62 -13.74
N SER A 57 -30.91 -11.57 -13.68
CA SER A 57 -30.33 -11.99 -12.40
C SER A 57 -29.61 -10.84 -11.70
N ARG A 58 -28.95 -9.94 -12.46
CA ARG A 58 -28.30 -8.75 -11.89
C ARG A 58 -29.32 -7.75 -11.31
N GLU A 59 -30.47 -7.60 -11.95
CA GLU A 59 -31.55 -6.75 -11.42
C GLU A 59 -32.18 -7.33 -10.14
N GLU A 60 -32.31 -8.66 -10.07
CA GLU A 60 -32.93 -9.35 -8.93
C GLU A 60 -31.98 -9.46 -7.72
N TRP A 61 -30.71 -9.89 -7.93
CA TRP A 61 -29.77 -10.22 -6.88
C TRP A 61 -28.68 -9.15 -6.64
N GLY A 62 -28.55 -8.17 -7.53
CA GLY A 62 -27.56 -7.11 -7.47
C GLY A 62 -26.22 -7.49 -8.12
N ARG A 63 -25.23 -6.63 -7.89
CA ARG A 63 -23.84 -6.82 -8.39
C ARG A 63 -23.01 -7.58 -7.38
N ASN A 64 -22.02 -8.32 -7.86
CA ASN A 64 -21.04 -8.98 -7.03
C ASN A 64 -19.95 -8.01 -6.52
N ALA A 65 -20.37 -7.10 -5.66
CA ALA A 65 -19.49 -6.08 -5.06
C ALA A 65 -19.71 -6.03 -3.55
N LEU A 66 -18.61 -6.12 -2.78
CA LEU A 66 -18.64 -5.91 -1.35
C LEU A 66 -18.63 -4.41 -1.06
N THR A 67 -19.66 -3.89 -0.44
CA THR A 67 -19.69 -2.50 0.05
C THR A 67 -18.95 -2.40 1.38
N TYR A 68 -17.63 -2.32 1.32
CA TYR A 68 -16.82 -1.93 2.47
C TYR A 68 -16.98 -0.42 2.69
N GLY A 69 -17.68 -0.05 3.80
CA GLY A 69 -17.87 1.33 4.19
C GLY A 69 -18.76 2.12 3.22
N LYS A 70 -19.95 2.52 3.66
CA LYS A 70 -20.78 3.46 2.88
C LYS A 70 -19.91 4.68 2.58
N ARG A 71 -19.77 5.05 1.31
CA ARG A 71 -19.25 6.37 0.92
C ARG A 71 -19.99 7.40 1.76
N GLU A 72 -19.22 8.17 2.52
CA GLU A 72 -19.85 9.26 3.28
C GLU A 72 -20.51 10.20 2.28
N PRO A 73 -21.81 10.51 2.47
CA PRO A 73 -22.53 11.41 1.57
C PRO A 73 -21.80 12.76 1.51
N VAL A 74 -21.81 13.39 0.34
CA VAL A 74 -21.15 14.68 0.08
C VAL A 74 -21.50 15.71 1.15
N ALA A 75 -22.77 15.75 1.58
CA ALA A 75 -23.23 16.62 2.65
C ALA A 75 -22.54 16.36 3.99
N LYS A 76 -22.29 15.09 4.35
CA LYS A 76 -21.57 14.74 5.59
C LYS A 76 -20.08 15.13 5.51
N ARG A 77 -19.43 14.93 4.34
CA ARG A 77 -18.06 15.39 4.10
C ARG A 77 -17.94 16.90 4.16
N LEU A 78 -18.88 17.61 3.55
CA LEU A 78 -18.95 19.07 3.63
C LEU A 78 -19.09 19.50 5.09
N PHE A 79 -20.01 18.92 5.83
CA PHE A 79 -20.24 19.26 7.24
C PHE A 79 -19.00 18.94 8.11
N SER A 80 -18.35 17.79 7.92
CA SER A 80 -17.13 17.42 8.65
C SER A 80 -15.94 18.32 8.34
N ALA A 81 -15.86 18.88 7.14
CA ALA A 81 -14.82 19.84 6.76
C ALA A 81 -14.96 21.17 7.52
N PHE A 82 -16.18 21.55 7.90
CA PHE A 82 -16.48 22.77 8.66
C PHE A 82 -16.55 22.55 10.18
N ILE A 83 -16.59 21.32 10.67
CA ILE A 83 -16.56 21.01 12.11
C ILE A 83 -15.22 20.37 12.46
N ASN A 84 -14.26 21.20 12.72
CA ASN A 84 -12.96 20.83 13.28
C ASN A 84 -12.64 21.76 14.48
N PRO A 85 -11.67 21.42 15.36
CA PRO A 85 -11.32 22.23 16.51
C PRO A 85 -11.07 23.71 16.20
N PHE A 86 -10.46 24.01 15.07
CA PHE A 86 -10.15 25.37 14.63
C PHE A 86 -11.42 26.17 14.23
N THR A 87 -12.22 25.62 13.35
CA THR A 87 -13.44 26.32 12.94
C THR A 87 -14.39 26.50 14.12
N VAL A 88 -14.41 25.56 15.09
CA VAL A 88 -15.17 25.70 16.33
C VAL A 88 -14.66 26.88 17.16
N ILE A 89 -13.34 27.04 17.29
CA ILE A 89 -12.72 28.15 18.01
C ILE A 89 -12.96 29.47 17.24
N LEU A 90 -12.82 29.48 15.92
CA LEU A 90 -13.13 30.67 15.11
C LEU A 90 -14.61 31.06 15.24
N LEU A 91 -15.53 30.10 15.23
CA LEU A 91 -16.95 30.36 15.45
C LEU A 91 -17.19 30.89 16.86
N ALA A 92 -16.52 30.37 17.88
CA ALA A 92 -16.59 30.92 19.24
C ALA A 92 -16.07 32.36 19.32
N LEU A 93 -14.94 32.65 18.67
CA LEU A 93 -14.43 34.02 18.52
C LEU A 93 -15.42 34.94 17.77
N ALA A 94 -16.01 34.46 16.68
CA ALA A 94 -17.02 35.22 15.95
C ALA A 94 -18.25 35.54 16.80
N VAL A 95 -18.70 34.61 17.64
CA VAL A 95 -19.82 34.84 18.58
C VAL A 95 -19.42 35.84 19.64
N ILE A 96 -18.24 35.73 20.25
CA ILE A 96 -17.72 36.68 21.26
C ILE A 96 -17.61 38.05 20.60
N SER A 97 -17.00 38.20 19.45
CA SER A 97 -16.88 39.48 18.72
C SER A 97 -18.25 40.02 18.31
N ALA A 98 -19.19 39.20 17.91
CA ALA A 98 -20.57 39.65 17.64
C ALA A 98 -21.25 40.20 18.88
N VAL A 99 -20.98 39.63 20.06
CA VAL A 99 -21.53 40.15 21.33
C VAL A 99 -20.83 41.43 21.77
N THR A 100 -19.49 41.50 21.70
CA THR A 100 -18.72 42.67 22.16
C THR A 100 -18.81 43.86 21.21
N ASP A 101 -18.64 43.62 19.91
CA ASP A 101 -18.43 44.64 18.89
C ASP A 101 -19.75 45.07 18.20
N ILE A 102 -20.81 44.29 18.36
CA ILE A 102 -22.13 44.58 17.76
C ILE A 102 -23.21 44.73 18.83
N ALA A 103 -23.43 43.72 19.71
CA ALA A 103 -24.55 43.71 20.63
C ALA A 103 -24.38 44.63 21.83
N LEU A 104 -23.16 44.78 22.36
CA LEU A 104 -22.80 45.64 23.48
C LEU A 104 -22.15 46.96 23.07
N ALA A 105 -21.93 47.20 21.77
CA ALA A 105 -21.39 48.46 21.25
C ALA A 105 -22.39 49.59 21.43
N SER A 106 -21.89 50.84 21.59
CA SER A 106 -22.72 52.04 21.60
C SER A 106 -23.42 52.25 20.25
N PRO A 107 -24.67 52.76 20.19
CA PRO A 107 -25.34 53.00 18.94
C PRO A 107 -24.53 53.89 18.00
N GLY A 108 -24.13 53.38 16.83
CA GLY A 108 -23.29 54.04 15.84
C GLY A 108 -21.82 53.72 15.88
N GLU A 109 -21.34 52.88 16.82
CA GLU A 109 -19.96 52.38 16.90
C GLU A 109 -19.87 50.88 16.58
N GLU A 110 -20.91 50.29 16.03
CA GLU A 110 -21.00 48.89 15.69
C GLU A 110 -19.94 48.47 14.64
N ASN A 111 -19.14 47.47 14.93
CA ASN A 111 -18.11 46.99 14.02
C ASN A 111 -18.41 45.57 13.51
N TYR A 112 -18.97 45.48 12.31
CA TYR A 112 -19.27 44.19 11.65
C TYR A 112 -18.06 43.55 10.96
N ALA A 113 -16.95 44.29 10.78
CA ALA A 113 -15.82 43.85 9.96
C ALA A 113 -15.14 42.63 10.55
N THR A 114 -14.92 42.59 11.87
CA THR A 114 -14.22 41.44 12.53
C THR A 114 -15.03 40.15 12.33
N VAL A 115 -16.34 40.17 12.55
CA VAL A 115 -17.23 39.01 12.37
C VAL A 115 -17.22 38.54 10.89
N LEU A 116 -17.30 39.49 9.94
CA LEU A 116 -17.27 39.19 8.51
C LEU A 116 -15.94 38.56 8.07
N ILE A 117 -14.83 39.07 8.59
CA ILE A 117 -13.49 38.52 8.31
C ILE A 117 -13.39 37.10 8.85
N ILE A 118 -13.77 36.85 10.10
CA ILE A 118 -13.76 35.53 10.70
C ILE A 118 -14.65 34.56 9.91
N ALA A 119 -15.88 34.99 9.53
CA ALA A 119 -16.79 34.20 8.71
C ALA A 119 -16.15 33.83 7.35
N THR A 120 -15.51 34.82 6.69
CA THR A 120 -14.79 34.58 5.42
C THR A 120 -13.64 33.57 5.60
N MET A 121 -12.90 33.64 6.69
CA MET A 121 -11.82 32.70 7.01
C MET A 121 -12.35 31.29 7.26
N VAL A 122 -13.47 31.13 7.97
CA VAL A 122 -14.13 29.84 8.16
C VAL A 122 -14.56 29.24 6.83
N LEU A 123 -15.17 30.05 5.96
CA LEU A 123 -15.61 29.62 4.63
C LEU A 123 -14.40 29.22 3.74
N LEU A 124 -13.34 30.00 3.76
CA LEU A 124 -12.14 29.72 2.97
C LEU A 124 -11.42 28.46 3.44
N SER A 125 -11.19 28.33 4.76
CA SER A 125 -10.52 27.15 5.37
C SER A 125 -11.35 25.89 5.17
N GLY A 126 -12.65 25.91 5.50
CA GLY A 126 -13.53 24.78 5.30
C GLY A 126 -13.70 24.38 3.83
N GLY A 127 -13.80 25.37 2.94
CA GLY A 127 -13.88 25.15 1.49
C GLY A 127 -12.61 24.53 0.92
N LEU A 128 -11.44 25.02 1.30
CA LEU A 128 -10.14 24.47 0.89
C LEU A 128 -9.99 23.01 1.34
N ARG A 129 -10.32 22.73 2.58
CA ARG A 129 -10.30 21.38 3.16
C ARG A 129 -11.24 20.44 2.44
N PHE A 130 -12.49 20.84 2.20
CA PHE A 130 -13.48 20.04 1.47
C PHE A 130 -13.02 19.70 0.05
N VAL A 131 -12.47 20.68 -0.70
CA VAL A 131 -11.97 20.46 -2.06
C VAL A 131 -10.80 19.47 -2.05
N GLN A 132 -9.87 19.61 -1.11
CA GLN A 132 -8.68 18.74 -1.05
C GLN A 132 -9.01 17.32 -0.58
N GLU A 133 -9.86 17.14 0.45
CA GLU A 133 -10.33 15.83 0.89
C GLU A 133 -11.10 15.10 -0.22
N THR A 134 -11.93 15.85 -0.96
CA THR A 134 -12.69 15.29 -2.09
C THR A 134 -11.74 14.85 -3.24
N ARG A 135 -10.76 15.68 -3.59
CA ARG A 135 -9.78 15.33 -4.64
C ARG A 135 -8.95 14.12 -4.25
N SER A 136 -8.46 14.05 -3.01
CA SER A 136 -7.66 12.91 -2.51
C SER A 136 -8.46 11.62 -2.51
N GLY A 137 -9.73 11.64 -2.06
CA GLY A 137 -10.62 10.49 -2.09
C GLY A 137 -10.91 9.99 -3.52
N ASN A 138 -11.16 10.89 -4.46
CA ASN A 138 -11.41 10.55 -5.86
C ASN A 138 -10.17 9.91 -6.54
N VAL A 139 -8.96 10.32 -6.16
CA VAL A 139 -7.71 9.69 -6.66
C VAL A 139 -7.59 8.25 -6.17
N ALA A 140 -7.84 8.00 -4.89
CA ALA A 140 -7.80 6.65 -4.32
C ALA A 140 -8.81 5.71 -5.02
N ASP A 141 -10.06 6.18 -5.19
CA ASP A 141 -11.10 5.42 -5.89
C ASP A 141 -10.72 5.09 -7.34
N LYS A 142 -10.14 6.06 -8.06
CA LYS A 142 -9.70 5.87 -9.44
C LYS A 142 -8.57 4.85 -9.56
N LEU A 143 -7.63 4.84 -8.62
CA LEU A 143 -6.52 3.89 -8.61
C LEU A 143 -7.00 2.45 -8.36
N LEU A 144 -7.91 2.26 -7.41
CA LEU A 144 -8.52 0.95 -7.13
C LEU A 144 -9.31 0.44 -8.35
N GLY A 145 -10.00 1.32 -9.08
CA GLY A 145 -10.71 0.96 -10.31
C GLY A 145 -9.80 0.60 -11.51
N MET A 146 -8.48 0.70 -11.39
CA MET A 146 -7.53 0.24 -12.42
C MET A 146 -7.12 -1.24 -12.24
N LEU A 147 -7.44 -1.85 -11.11
CA LEU A 147 -7.19 -3.26 -10.83
C LEU A 147 -8.49 -4.03 -11.06
N HIS A 148 -8.51 -4.90 -12.04
CA HIS A 148 -9.64 -5.77 -12.33
C HIS A 148 -9.30 -7.21 -11.90
N THR A 149 -10.07 -7.74 -10.95
CA THR A 149 -10.11 -9.18 -10.69
C THR A 149 -11.17 -9.76 -11.60
N THR A 150 -10.87 -10.87 -12.29
CA THR A 150 -11.77 -11.54 -13.23
C THR A 150 -12.20 -12.90 -12.70
N ALA A 151 -13.26 -13.46 -13.28
CA ALA A 151 -13.67 -14.83 -13.07
C ALA A 151 -13.95 -15.50 -14.41
N CYS A 152 -13.53 -16.77 -14.56
CA CYS A 152 -13.81 -17.54 -15.74
C CYS A 152 -15.24 -18.08 -15.67
N VAL A 153 -16.14 -17.60 -16.51
CA VAL A 153 -17.54 -18.04 -16.57
C VAL A 153 -17.86 -18.71 -17.88
N GLU A 154 -18.84 -19.63 -17.83
CA GLU A 154 -19.40 -20.27 -19.02
C GLU A 154 -20.82 -19.74 -19.23
N ARG A 155 -21.01 -18.99 -20.32
CA ARG A 155 -22.31 -18.49 -20.79
C ARG A 155 -22.53 -18.92 -22.23
N GLU A 156 -23.72 -19.41 -22.54
CA GLU A 156 -24.09 -19.92 -23.91
C GLU A 156 -23.06 -20.93 -24.48
N GLY A 157 -22.44 -21.75 -23.60
CA GLY A 157 -21.43 -22.74 -23.98
C GLY A 157 -20.04 -22.16 -24.28
N GLN A 158 -19.84 -20.85 -24.10
CA GLN A 158 -18.55 -20.22 -24.29
C GLN A 158 -17.94 -19.81 -22.96
N LYS A 159 -16.66 -20.13 -22.76
CA LYS A 159 -15.89 -19.68 -21.59
C LYS A 159 -15.32 -18.30 -21.88
N ALA A 160 -15.51 -17.39 -20.93
CA ALA A 160 -14.98 -16.03 -21.01
C ALA A 160 -14.54 -15.54 -19.63
N GLU A 161 -13.46 -14.76 -19.61
CA GLU A 161 -13.06 -14.00 -18.43
C GLU A 161 -13.90 -12.73 -18.31
N ILE A 162 -14.66 -12.58 -17.22
CA ILE A 162 -15.45 -11.38 -16.97
C ILE A 162 -14.98 -10.69 -15.69
N PRO A 163 -15.15 -9.36 -15.57
CA PRO A 163 -14.91 -8.65 -14.30
C PRO A 163 -15.74 -9.26 -13.16
N LEU A 164 -15.14 -9.41 -11.98
CA LEU A 164 -15.78 -10.01 -10.82
C LEU A 164 -17.14 -9.37 -10.48
N GLU A 165 -17.26 -8.05 -10.67
CA GLU A 165 -18.49 -7.28 -10.42
C GLU A 165 -19.66 -7.64 -11.38
N GLU A 166 -19.34 -8.27 -12.52
CA GLU A 166 -20.33 -8.68 -13.53
C GLU A 166 -20.87 -10.10 -13.31
N LEU A 167 -20.29 -10.82 -12.34
CA LEU A 167 -20.75 -12.15 -11.94
C LEU A 167 -22.13 -12.04 -11.28
N VAL A 168 -23.05 -12.97 -11.63
CA VAL A 168 -24.43 -12.99 -11.15
C VAL A 168 -24.81 -14.36 -10.59
N VAL A 169 -25.85 -14.41 -9.77
CA VAL A 169 -26.42 -15.67 -9.29
C VAL A 169 -26.92 -16.50 -10.48
N GLY A 170 -26.56 -17.77 -10.51
CA GLY A 170 -26.88 -18.70 -11.61
C GLY A 170 -25.77 -18.82 -12.67
N ASP A 171 -24.71 -18.02 -12.64
CA ASP A 171 -23.54 -18.20 -13.51
C ASP A 171 -22.81 -19.52 -13.21
N LEU A 172 -22.28 -20.15 -14.26
CA LEU A 172 -21.37 -21.28 -14.16
C LEU A 172 -19.93 -20.79 -14.17
N VAL A 173 -19.21 -21.04 -13.09
CA VAL A 173 -17.82 -20.62 -12.90
C VAL A 173 -16.89 -21.82 -13.04
N HIS A 174 -15.77 -21.63 -13.74
CA HIS A 174 -14.67 -22.58 -13.79
C HIS A 174 -13.56 -22.10 -12.84
N LEU A 175 -13.14 -23.01 -11.97
CA LEU A 175 -12.10 -22.78 -10.96
C LEU A 175 -10.87 -23.62 -11.26
N SER A 176 -9.70 -23.04 -11.07
CA SER A 176 -8.39 -23.65 -11.21
C SER A 176 -7.49 -23.30 -10.04
N ALA A 177 -6.41 -24.04 -9.85
CA ALA A 177 -5.43 -23.75 -8.79
C ALA A 177 -4.90 -22.31 -8.91
N GLY A 178 -4.97 -21.54 -7.82
CA GLY A 178 -4.60 -20.12 -7.75
C GLY A 178 -5.75 -19.14 -7.83
N ASP A 179 -6.93 -19.58 -8.27
CA ASP A 179 -8.09 -18.72 -8.35
C ASP A 179 -8.66 -18.42 -6.96
N MET A 180 -9.15 -17.23 -6.78
CA MET A 180 -10.02 -16.90 -5.66
C MET A 180 -11.44 -17.34 -5.96
N ILE A 181 -12.12 -17.88 -4.94
CA ILE A 181 -13.55 -18.17 -5.03
C ILE A 181 -14.32 -16.85 -5.16
N PRO A 182 -14.95 -16.60 -6.33
CA PRO A 182 -15.46 -15.27 -6.68
C PRO A 182 -16.80 -14.90 -6.04
N ALA A 183 -17.51 -15.89 -5.46
CA ALA A 183 -18.83 -15.75 -4.87
C ALA A 183 -19.10 -16.97 -3.96
N ASP A 184 -20.26 -17.08 -3.30
CA ASP A 184 -20.62 -18.32 -2.66
C ASP A 184 -21.17 -19.31 -3.71
N LEU A 185 -20.52 -20.45 -3.82
CA LEU A 185 -20.67 -21.41 -4.92
C LEU A 185 -21.16 -22.79 -4.45
N ARG A 186 -21.90 -23.48 -5.32
CA ARG A 186 -22.15 -24.93 -5.28
C ARG A 186 -21.25 -25.60 -6.31
N ILE A 187 -20.38 -26.49 -5.87
CA ILE A 187 -19.50 -27.28 -6.74
C ILE A 187 -20.34 -28.32 -7.45
N LEU A 188 -20.42 -28.28 -8.77
CA LEU A 188 -21.15 -29.24 -9.62
C LEU A 188 -20.28 -30.43 -9.98
N GLY A 189 -19.02 -30.20 -10.27
CA GLY A 189 -18.02 -31.22 -10.53
C GLY A 189 -16.65 -30.72 -10.09
N ALA A 190 -15.90 -31.58 -9.42
CA ALA A 190 -14.56 -31.27 -8.93
C ALA A 190 -13.60 -32.39 -9.32
N LYS A 191 -12.34 -32.02 -9.53
CA LYS A 191 -11.25 -32.96 -9.72
C LYS A 191 -10.11 -32.57 -8.81
N ASP A 192 -9.90 -33.36 -7.74
CA ASP A 192 -8.89 -33.18 -6.70
C ASP A 192 -8.83 -31.70 -6.17
N LEU A 193 -10.02 -31.13 -5.95
CA LEU A 193 -10.19 -29.75 -5.56
C LEU A 193 -9.93 -29.58 -4.07
N PHE A 194 -8.86 -28.86 -3.73
CA PHE A 194 -8.55 -28.45 -2.36
C PHE A 194 -8.66 -26.93 -2.25
N VAL A 195 -9.43 -26.46 -1.27
CA VAL A 195 -9.73 -25.05 -1.04
C VAL A 195 -9.26 -24.64 0.35
N SER A 196 -8.49 -23.58 0.45
CA SER A 196 -8.15 -22.93 1.72
C SER A 196 -9.26 -21.97 2.12
N GLN A 197 -9.84 -22.18 3.29
CA GLN A 197 -10.92 -21.36 3.87
C GLN A 197 -10.41 -20.49 5.04
N SER A 198 -9.09 -20.27 5.13
CA SER A 198 -8.45 -19.59 6.26
C SER A 198 -8.99 -18.18 6.54
N ALA A 199 -9.49 -17.48 5.53
CA ALA A 199 -10.13 -16.18 5.70
C ALA A 199 -11.47 -16.23 6.45
N LEU A 200 -12.14 -17.36 6.43
CA LEU A 200 -13.46 -17.57 7.08
C LEU A 200 -13.34 -18.32 8.40
N THR A 201 -12.52 -19.38 8.44
CA THR A 201 -12.41 -20.29 9.59
C THR A 201 -11.21 -19.97 10.49
N GLY A 202 -10.21 -19.27 9.98
CA GLY A 202 -8.92 -19.07 10.64
C GLY A 202 -7.98 -20.28 10.56
N GLU A 203 -8.42 -21.41 9.99
CA GLU A 203 -7.64 -22.64 9.85
C GLU A 203 -6.86 -22.64 8.53
N SER A 204 -5.59 -23.05 8.57
CA SER A 204 -4.69 -23.01 7.41
C SER A 204 -4.73 -24.30 6.57
N GLU A 205 -5.39 -25.36 7.03
CA GLU A 205 -5.49 -26.61 6.28
C GLU A 205 -6.44 -26.45 5.11
N ALA A 206 -6.06 -27.00 3.96
CA ALA A 206 -6.91 -27.02 2.79
C ALA A 206 -7.93 -28.15 2.89
N VAL A 207 -9.19 -27.84 2.60
CA VAL A 207 -10.30 -28.77 2.68
C VAL A 207 -10.62 -29.30 1.28
N GLU A 208 -10.79 -30.62 1.15
CA GLU A 208 -11.21 -31.22 -0.10
C GLU A 208 -12.68 -30.89 -0.40
N LYS A 209 -12.97 -30.53 -1.66
CA LYS A 209 -14.31 -30.18 -2.12
C LYS A 209 -14.77 -31.13 -3.25
N LEU A 210 -16.02 -31.58 -3.18
CA LEU A 210 -16.62 -32.59 -4.06
C LEU A 210 -17.84 -32.04 -4.79
N GLY A 211 -18.23 -32.68 -5.92
CA GLY A 211 -19.41 -32.30 -6.69
C GLY A 211 -20.71 -32.99 -6.27
N ASP A 212 -20.66 -33.99 -5.40
CA ASP A 212 -21.81 -34.81 -5.06
C ASP A 212 -22.87 -34.09 -4.22
N ALA A 213 -24.13 -34.50 -4.33
CA ALA A 213 -25.22 -33.99 -3.49
C ALA A 213 -25.09 -34.56 -2.06
N LEU A 214 -25.08 -33.66 -1.06
CA LEU A 214 -24.89 -34.01 0.37
C LEU A 214 -26.20 -33.80 1.14
N PRO A 215 -26.92 -34.87 1.52
CA PRO A 215 -28.19 -34.75 2.25
C PRO A 215 -28.01 -34.46 3.76
N GLN A 216 -26.79 -34.69 4.31
CA GLN A 216 -26.51 -34.43 5.72
C GLN A 216 -26.11 -32.95 5.97
N ARG A 217 -26.64 -32.37 7.05
CA ARG A 217 -26.34 -31.01 7.47
C ARG A 217 -25.10 -31.05 8.38
N GLU A 218 -23.97 -30.61 7.83
CA GLU A 218 -22.76 -30.27 8.55
C GLU A 218 -22.68 -28.74 8.74
N ALA A 219 -21.67 -28.24 9.44
CA ALA A 219 -21.43 -26.78 9.42
C ALA A 219 -21.19 -26.32 7.96
N LEU A 220 -21.66 -25.12 7.59
CA LEU A 220 -21.59 -24.66 6.20
C LEU A 220 -20.17 -24.71 5.64
N THR A 221 -19.16 -24.31 6.45
CA THR A 221 -17.74 -24.34 6.08
C THR A 221 -17.21 -25.76 5.85
N ASP A 222 -17.79 -26.76 6.54
CA ASP A 222 -17.37 -28.16 6.47
C ASP A 222 -18.08 -28.91 5.35
N THR A 223 -19.17 -28.32 4.79
CA THR A 223 -19.91 -28.89 3.70
C THR A 223 -19.06 -29.03 2.44
N ALA A 224 -18.75 -30.26 2.03
CA ALA A 224 -17.74 -30.54 1.01
C ALA A 224 -18.10 -30.04 -0.40
N ASN A 225 -19.37 -29.77 -0.70
CA ASN A 225 -19.80 -29.30 -2.01
C ASN A 225 -20.14 -27.79 -2.07
N LEU A 226 -19.81 -27.03 -1.03
CA LEU A 226 -19.93 -25.58 -0.99
C LEU A 226 -18.54 -24.93 -0.93
N ALA A 227 -18.38 -23.83 -1.65
CA ALA A 227 -17.20 -22.98 -1.59
C ALA A 227 -17.61 -21.51 -1.43
N PHE A 228 -16.86 -20.73 -0.67
CA PHE A 228 -17.27 -19.41 -0.20
C PHE A 228 -16.36 -18.30 -0.69
N LEU A 229 -16.94 -17.13 -0.94
CA LEU A 229 -16.20 -15.92 -1.27
C LEU A 229 -15.06 -15.66 -0.26
N GLY A 230 -13.87 -15.31 -0.76
CA GLY A 230 -12.69 -15.05 0.05
C GLY A 230 -11.84 -16.28 0.37
N SER A 231 -12.27 -17.47 -0.03
CA SER A 231 -11.45 -18.69 -0.06
C SER A 231 -10.65 -18.76 -1.36
N ASN A 232 -9.62 -19.59 -1.40
CA ASN A 232 -8.80 -19.77 -2.60
C ASN A 232 -8.57 -21.25 -2.93
N VAL A 233 -8.48 -21.54 -4.22
CA VAL A 233 -8.17 -22.88 -4.73
C VAL A 233 -6.68 -23.14 -4.57
N VAL A 234 -6.33 -24.16 -3.79
CA VAL A 234 -4.94 -24.59 -3.56
C VAL A 234 -4.48 -25.54 -4.65
N SER A 235 -5.33 -26.51 -5.01
CA SER A 235 -5.04 -27.47 -6.08
C SER A 235 -6.34 -27.97 -6.72
N GLY A 236 -6.21 -28.61 -7.90
CA GLY A 236 -7.33 -29.19 -8.64
C GLY A 236 -8.09 -28.18 -9.49
N SER A 237 -9.27 -28.62 -9.95
CA SER A 237 -10.16 -27.79 -10.77
C SER A 237 -11.62 -28.13 -10.49
N ALA A 238 -12.53 -27.17 -10.76
CA ALA A 238 -13.95 -27.39 -10.58
C ALA A 238 -14.82 -26.60 -11.55
N LYS A 239 -16.06 -27.11 -11.77
CA LYS A 239 -17.17 -26.34 -12.32
C LYS A 239 -18.18 -26.11 -11.20
N ALA A 240 -18.62 -24.88 -11.02
CA ALA A 240 -19.47 -24.48 -9.89
C ALA A 240 -20.57 -23.51 -10.33
N LEU A 241 -21.70 -23.54 -9.60
CA LEU A 241 -22.84 -22.63 -9.79
C LEU A 241 -22.81 -21.52 -8.73
N VAL A 242 -22.99 -20.25 -9.12
CA VAL A 242 -23.09 -19.12 -8.21
C VAL A 242 -24.41 -19.12 -7.47
N LEU A 243 -24.36 -19.12 -6.13
CA LEU A 243 -25.53 -19.12 -5.25
C LEU A 243 -25.80 -17.75 -4.61
N ALA A 244 -24.76 -16.99 -4.27
CA ALA A 244 -24.89 -15.68 -3.66
C ALA A 244 -23.74 -14.77 -4.09
N VAL A 245 -24.00 -13.46 -4.24
CA VAL A 245 -23.04 -12.48 -4.72
C VAL A 245 -22.93 -11.29 -3.76
N GLY A 246 -21.77 -10.65 -3.73
CA GLY A 246 -21.49 -9.42 -3.02
C GLY A 246 -21.86 -9.45 -1.53
N ASN A 247 -22.65 -8.47 -1.10
CA ASN A 247 -23.05 -8.34 0.32
C ASN A 247 -23.94 -9.46 0.85
N ASP A 248 -24.52 -10.29 -0.02
CA ASP A 248 -25.38 -11.41 0.38
C ASP A 248 -24.59 -12.71 0.55
N THR A 249 -23.30 -12.74 0.24
CA THR A 249 -22.39 -13.85 0.53
C THR A 249 -22.13 -13.98 2.04
N MET A 250 -21.61 -15.12 2.46
CA MET A 250 -21.22 -15.38 3.85
C MET A 250 -20.20 -14.36 4.34
N LEU A 251 -19.14 -14.11 3.56
CA LEU A 251 -18.12 -13.11 3.88
C LEU A 251 -18.71 -11.69 3.89
N GLY A 252 -19.57 -11.34 2.93
CA GLY A 252 -20.20 -10.02 2.84
C GLY A 252 -21.05 -9.68 4.06
N ARG A 253 -21.71 -10.67 4.65
CA ARG A 253 -22.49 -10.52 5.89
C ARG A 253 -21.60 -10.36 7.11
N MET A 254 -20.55 -11.19 7.24
CA MET A 254 -19.54 -11.04 8.31
C MET A 254 -18.86 -9.66 8.27
N ALA A 255 -18.52 -9.18 7.08
CA ALA A 255 -17.94 -7.85 6.90
C ALA A 255 -18.87 -6.70 7.33
N LYS A 256 -20.19 -6.88 7.15
CA LYS A 256 -21.20 -5.91 7.59
C LYS A 256 -21.32 -5.81 9.11
N GLU A 257 -21.13 -6.93 9.81
CA GLU A 257 -21.18 -6.99 11.28
C GLU A 257 -19.88 -6.47 11.93
N LEU A 258 -18.74 -6.72 11.28
CA LEU A 258 -17.42 -6.35 11.76
C LEU A 258 -17.04 -4.89 11.51
N ASN A 259 -17.94 -3.98 11.20
CA ASN A 259 -17.78 -2.55 10.87
C ASN A 259 -16.66 -1.82 11.68
N THR A 260 -15.52 -2.51 11.88
CA THR A 260 -14.34 -2.04 12.59
C THR A 260 -13.42 -1.31 11.61
N LYS A 261 -13.11 -0.06 11.95
CA LYS A 261 -12.08 0.71 11.22
C LYS A 261 -10.78 -0.11 11.19
N PRO A 262 -10.10 -0.19 10.03
CA PRO A 262 -8.83 -0.90 9.95
C PRO A 262 -7.84 -0.38 10.99
N PRO A 263 -6.96 -1.23 11.54
CA PRO A 263 -5.99 -0.83 12.55
C PRO A 263 -5.08 0.27 11.98
N LYS A 264 -4.82 1.32 12.79
CA LYS A 264 -3.93 2.42 12.40
C LYS A 264 -2.53 1.91 12.08
N THR A 265 -1.98 2.36 10.97
CA THR A 265 -0.61 2.06 10.55
C THR A 265 0.43 2.64 11.52
N THR A 266 1.68 2.18 11.45
CA THR A 266 2.80 2.72 12.23
C THR A 266 3.00 4.21 11.96
N PHE A 267 2.77 4.63 10.74
CA PHE A 267 2.84 6.04 10.33
C PHE A 267 1.72 6.89 10.92
N GLU A 268 0.47 6.44 10.83
CA GLU A 268 -0.66 7.17 11.45
C GLU A 268 -0.46 7.32 12.96
N LYS A 269 0.06 6.28 13.62
CA LYS A 269 0.47 6.37 15.04
C LYS A 269 1.58 7.40 15.23
N GLY A 270 2.55 7.45 14.32
CA GLY A 270 3.64 8.41 14.33
C GLY A 270 3.18 9.86 14.15
N VAL A 271 2.36 10.14 13.15
CA VAL A 271 1.77 11.48 12.91
C VAL A 271 0.93 11.93 14.12
N ASN A 272 0.09 11.03 14.65
CA ASN A 272 -0.68 11.32 15.87
C ASN A 272 0.23 11.61 17.08
N SER A 273 1.38 10.92 17.19
CA SER A 273 2.35 11.19 18.26
C SER A 273 2.91 12.61 18.19
N VAL A 274 3.24 13.09 16.98
CA VAL A 274 3.71 14.48 16.76
C VAL A 274 2.61 15.48 17.15
N SER A 275 1.39 15.26 16.68
CA SER A 275 0.25 16.12 17.03
C SER A 275 0.07 16.18 18.54
N TRP A 276 0.19 15.06 19.24
CA TRP A 276 0.10 15.01 20.71
C TRP A 276 1.25 15.76 21.41
N VAL A 277 2.47 15.74 20.87
CA VAL A 277 3.59 16.54 21.41
C VAL A 277 3.27 18.03 21.31
N LEU A 278 2.79 18.48 20.15
CA LEU A 278 2.41 19.89 19.95
C LEU A 278 1.22 20.29 20.83
N ILE A 279 0.19 19.44 20.95
CA ILE A 279 -0.96 19.69 21.83
C ILE A 279 -0.52 19.80 23.30
N ARG A 280 0.33 18.91 23.80
CA ARG A 280 0.85 19.00 25.17
C ARG A 280 1.63 20.30 25.42
N PHE A 281 2.43 20.69 24.44
CA PHE A 281 3.17 21.94 24.50
C PHE A 281 2.22 23.15 24.53
N MET A 282 1.20 23.17 23.68
CA MET A 282 0.14 24.17 23.65
C MET A 282 -0.58 24.26 25.02
N LEU A 283 -1.01 23.13 25.58
CA LEU A 283 -1.71 23.06 26.87
C LEU A 283 -0.87 23.62 28.03
N LEU A 284 0.46 23.54 27.93
CA LEU A 284 1.37 24.15 28.90
C LEU A 284 1.51 25.67 28.69
N MET A 285 1.67 26.10 27.43
CA MET A 285 2.09 27.47 27.11
C MET A 285 0.92 28.48 27.07
N VAL A 286 -0.26 28.04 26.62
CA VAL A 286 -1.44 28.92 26.50
C VAL A 286 -1.87 29.51 27.86
N PRO A 287 -1.94 28.73 28.95
CA PRO A 287 -2.15 29.30 30.28
C PRO A 287 -1.04 30.29 30.68
N VAL A 288 0.22 30.00 30.37
CA VAL A 288 1.32 30.92 30.70
C VAL A 288 1.13 32.26 29.98
N VAL A 289 0.82 32.25 28.68
CA VAL A 289 0.53 33.46 27.90
C VAL A 289 -0.68 34.23 28.49
N LEU A 290 -1.75 33.50 28.87
CA LEU A 290 -2.93 34.10 29.50
C LEU A 290 -2.56 34.82 30.79
N PHE A 291 -1.88 34.15 31.70
CA PHE A 291 -1.53 34.72 33.00
C PHE A 291 -0.52 35.86 32.86
N VAL A 292 0.51 35.71 31.99
CA VAL A 292 1.49 36.79 31.76
C VAL A 292 0.79 38.06 31.25
N ASN A 293 -0.05 37.95 30.22
CA ASN A 293 -0.76 39.11 29.68
C ASN A 293 -1.81 39.66 30.67
N GLY A 294 -2.57 38.80 31.37
CA GLY A 294 -3.55 39.23 32.36
C GLY A 294 -2.93 40.03 33.49
N PHE A 295 -1.78 39.57 34.02
CA PHE A 295 -1.08 40.30 35.12
C PHE A 295 -0.32 41.54 34.65
N THR A 296 0.28 41.50 33.47
CA THR A 296 1.11 42.62 32.96
C THR A 296 0.27 43.75 32.34
N LYS A 297 -0.87 43.44 31.76
CA LYS A 297 -1.71 44.42 31.03
C LYS A 297 -3.02 44.76 31.72
N GLY A 298 -3.44 43.95 32.71
CA GLY A 298 -4.64 44.20 33.53
C GLY A 298 -5.97 43.90 32.84
N ASP A 299 -6.00 43.63 31.54
CA ASP A 299 -7.19 43.24 30.76
C ASP A 299 -7.27 41.76 30.53
N TRP A 300 -8.00 41.05 31.39
CA TRP A 300 -8.15 39.61 31.35
C TRP A 300 -8.97 39.11 30.16
N MET A 301 -9.88 39.93 29.62
CA MET A 301 -10.71 39.55 28.47
C MET A 301 -9.84 39.55 27.22
N GLN A 302 -9.08 40.62 26.96
CA GLN A 302 -8.16 40.68 25.86
C GLN A 302 -7.06 39.63 25.99
N ALA A 303 -6.54 39.39 27.18
CA ALA A 303 -5.55 38.32 27.43
C ALA A 303 -6.10 36.93 27.12
N ALA A 304 -7.39 36.65 27.44
CA ALA A 304 -8.03 35.37 27.10
C ALA A 304 -8.26 35.22 25.60
N LEU A 305 -8.75 36.23 24.90
CA LEU A 305 -8.92 36.21 23.46
C LEU A 305 -7.59 36.01 22.71
N PHE A 306 -6.55 36.69 23.18
CA PHE A 306 -5.20 36.54 22.64
C PHE A 306 -4.64 35.16 22.89
N ALA A 307 -4.76 34.60 24.11
CA ALA A 307 -4.32 33.24 24.45
C ALA A 307 -5.04 32.17 23.63
N ILE A 308 -6.35 32.32 23.40
CA ILE A 308 -7.12 31.46 22.50
C ILE A 308 -6.62 31.56 21.05
N SER A 309 -6.35 32.77 20.56
CA SER A 309 -5.85 32.97 19.21
C SER A 309 -4.45 32.35 19.02
N VAL A 310 -3.58 32.43 20.03
CA VAL A 310 -2.30 31.75 20.09
C VAL A 310 -2.49 30.23 20.07
N ALA A 311 -3.44 29.69 20.83
CA ALA A 311 -3.76 28.24 20.81
C ALA A 311 -4.19 27.78 19.43
N VAL A 312 -5.01 28.59 18.72
CA VAL A 312 -5.42 28.30 17.34
C VAL A 312 -4.23 28.27 16.40
N GLY A 313 -3.38 29.28 16.41
CA GLY A 313 -2.22 29.36 15.52
C GLY A 313 -1.16 28.27 15.74
N LEU A 314 -1.17 27.62 16.91
CA LEU A 314 -0.25 26.53 17.24
C LEU A 314 -0.79 25.13 16.89
N THR A 315 -2.05 25.01 16.58
CA THR A 315 -2.66 23.74 16.24
C THR A 315 -2.31 23.37 14.79
N PRO A 316 -1.62 22.24 14.53
CA PRO A 316 -1.20 21.87 13.16
C PRO A 316 -2.38 21.31 12.37
N GLU A 317 -3.31 22.17 11.95
CA GLU A 317 -4.57 21.77 11.34
C GLU A 317 -4.44 21.18 9.96
N MET A 318 -3.53 21.72 9.18
CA MET A 318 -3.27 21.28 7.82
C MET A 318 -2.44 20.00 7.75
N LEU A 319 -1.91 19.51 8.89
CA LEU A 319 -1.05 18.31 8.91
C LEU A 319 -1.74 17.06 8.32
N PRO A 320 -2.93 16.64 8.77
CA PRO A 320 -3.59 15.47 8.18
C PRO A 320 -3.90 15.65 6.69
N MET A 321 -4.27 16.87 6.31
CA MET A 321 -4.63 17.22 4.93
C MET A 321 -3.40 17.19 4.00
N ILE A 322 -2.28 17.77 4.40
CA ILE A 322 -1.05 17.77 3.59
C ILE A 322 -0.48 16.36 3.47
N VAL A 323 -0.58 15.56 4.53
CA VAL A 323 -0.21 14.13 4.49
C VAL A 323 -1.06 13.40 3.46
N THR A 324 -2.38 13.48 3.51
CA THR A 324 -3.27 12.81 2.55
C THR A 324 -3.09 13.32 1.13
N THR A 325 -2.87 14.62 0.94
CA THR A 325 -2.58 15.22 -0.38
C THR A 325 -1.25 14.71 -0.94
N SER A 326 -0.21 14.62 -0.10
CA SER A 326 1.10 14.07 -0.50
C SER A 326 0.99 12.60 -0.91
N LEU A 327 0.27 11.79 -0.14
CA LEU A 327 0.02 10.38 -0.45
C LEU A 327 -0.77 10.23 -1.76
N ALA A 328 -1.85 11.00 -1.95
CA ALA A 328 -2.65 10.95 -3.17
C ALA A 328 -1.84 11.40 -4.41
N LYS A 329 -1.03 12.45 -4.29
CA LYS A 329 -0.12 12.90 -5.34
C LYS A 329 0.96 11.87 -5.65
N GLY A 330 1.57 11.26 -4.63
CA GLY A 330 2.56 10.19 -4.78
C GLY A 330 1.96 8.97 -5.47
N ALA A 331 0.77 8.53 -5.06
CA ALA A 331 0.07 7.42 -5.69
C ALA A 331 -0.26 7.68 -7.17
N LEU A 332 -0.67 8.90 -7.51
CA LEU A 332 -0.89 9.29 -8.90
C LEU A 332 0.42 9.32 -9.72
N ALA A 333 1.52 9.76 -9.12
CA ALA A 333 2.83 9.73 -9.78
C ALA A 333 3.30 8.28 -10.00
N MET A 334 3.12 7.40 -9.02
CA MET A 334 3.42 5.97 -9.13
C MET A 334 2.57 5.28 -10.21
N SER A 335 1.27 5.58 -10.29
CA SER A 335 0.40 4.96 -11.31
C SER A 335 0.81 5.31 -12.73
N LYS A 336 1.34 6.51 -12.96
CA LYS A 336 1.93 6.90 -14.25
C LYS A 336 3.20 6.10 -14.58
N GLN A 337 3.87 5.58 -13.57
CA GLN A 337 5.04 4.72 -13.66
C GLN A 337 4.67 3.23 -13.59
N LYS A 338 3.40 2.88 -13.81
CA LYS A 338 2.88 1.50 -13.82
C LYS A 338 2.90 0.81 -12.43
N VAL A 339 2.95 1.56 -11.34
CA VAL A 339 2.87 1.06 -9.96
C VAL A 339 1.53 1.46 -9.37
N ILE A 340 0.68 0.49 -9.07
CA ILE A 340 -0.65 0.69 -8.49
C ILE A 340 -0.62 0.30 -7.01
N LEU A 341 -1.20 1.16 -6.19
CA LEU A 341 -1.28 0.96 -4.74
C LEU A 341 -2.71 0.61 -4.36
N LYS A 342 -2.91 -0.49 -3.66
CA LYS A 342 -4.20 -0.85 -3.05
C LYS A 342 -4.48 -0.02 -1.80
N ASN A 343 -3.43 0.38 -1.08
CA ASN A 343 -3.52 1.23 0.10
C ASN A 343 -2.51 2.39 -0.01
N LEU A 344 -2.97 3.63 0.10
CA LEU A 344 -2.12 4.82 0.01
C LEU A 344 -1.00 4.84 1.07
N ASN A 345 -1.23 4.25 2.24
CA ASN A 345 -0.23 4.19 3.30
C ASN A 345 0.99 3.32 2.93
N SER A 346 0.82 2.37 2.00
CA SER A 346 1.92 1.52 1.52
C SER A 346 3.01 2.29 0.74
N ILE A 347 2.74 3.52 0.32
CA ILE A 347 3.74 4.41 -0.29
C ILE A 347 4.95 4.57 0.61
N GLN A 348 4.68 4.76 1.90
CA GLN A 348 5.73 4.99 2.88
C GLN A 348 6.54 3.74 3.16
N ASP A 349 5.86 2.59 3.34
CA ASP A 349 6.54 1.33 3.58
C ASP A 349 7.40 0.96 2.38
N LEU A 350 6.90 1.19 1.14
CA LEU A 350 7.68 1.03 -0.09
C LEU A 350 8.91 1.96 -0.14
N GLY A 351 8.75 3.23 0.25
CA GLY A 351 9.85 4.20 0.31
C GLY A 351 10.89 3.90 1.40
N SER A 352 10.47 3.30 2.52
CA SER A 352 11.33 2.93 3.65
C SER A 352 11.93 1.52 3.53
N MET A 353 11.56 0.78 2.50
CA MET A 353 12.05 -0.58 2.24
C MET A 353 13.57 -0.61 2.15
N ASP A 354 14.19 -1.47 2.98
CA ASP A 354 15.64 -1.67 3.07
C ASP A 354 16.08 -3.10 2.70
N ILE A 355 15.14 -4.04 2.48
CA ILE A 355 15.38 -5.36 1.92
C ILE A 355 14.25 -5.71 0.97
N LEU A 356 14.59 -6.17 -0.25
CA LEU A 356 13.64 -6.78 -1.17
C LEU A 356 13.87 -8.29 -1.20
N CYS A 357 12.89 -9.06 -0.76
CA CYS A 357 12.83 -10.50 -0.99
C CYS A 357 11.99 -10.78 -2.24
N THR A 358 12.42 -11.71 -3.08
CA THR A 358 11.68 -12.07 -4.30
C THR A 358 11.82 -13.54 -4.62
N ASP A 359 10.81 -14.13 -5.27
CA ASP A 359 10.99 -15.42 -5.92
C ASP A 359 11.91 -15.25 -7.16
N LYS A 360 12.50 -16.34 -7.61
CA LYS A 360 13.36 -16.40 -8.79
C LYS A 360 12.50 -16.38 -10.06
N THR A 361 11.55 -17.32 -10.15
CA THR A 361 10.79 -17.63 -11.36
C THR A 361 9.80 -16.53 -11.67
N GLY A 362 9.76 -16.12 -12.95
CA GLY A 362 8.85 -15.07 -13.39
C GLY A 362 9.23 -13.66 -12.95
N THR A 363 10.02 -13.49 -11.88
CA THR A 363 10.46 -12.17 -11.41
C THR A 363 11.83 -11.80 -11.97
N LEU A 364 12.85 -12.63 -11.72
CA LEU A 364 14.19 -12.43 -12.29
C LEU A 364 14.28 -12.94 -13.71
N THR A 365 13.49 -13.97 -14.04
CA THR A 365 13.47 -14.67 -15.31
C THR A 365 12.27 -14.26 -16.16
N GLN A 366 12.32 -14.56 -17.44
CA GLN A 366 11.22 -14.30 -18.37
C GLN A 366 10.04 -15.23 -18.06
N ASP A 367 8.82 -14.82 -18.44
CA ASP A 367 7.64 -15.69 -18.39
C ASP A 367 7.61 -16.67 -19.59
N LYS A 368 8.77 -17.13 -19.99
CA LYS A 368 8.95 -18.06 -21.08
C LYS A 368 10.01 -19.07 -20.68
N VAL A 369 9.61 -20.34 -20.65
CA VAL A 369 10.51 -21.47 -20.49
C VAL A 369 10.76 -22.07 -21.86
N VAL A 370 11.99 -22.47 -22.13
CA VAL A 370 12.39 -23.12 -23.40
C VAL A 370 12.88 -24.54 -23.08
N LEU A 371 12.34 -25.53 -23.74
CA LEU A 371 12.86 -26.90 -23.69
C LEU A 371 14.13 -26.98 -24.54
N GLU A 372 15.29 -27.02 -23.89
CA GLU A 372 16.60 -27.07 -24.53
C GLU A 372 16.98 -28.49 -24.94
N TYR A 373 16.83 -29.46 -24.00
CA TYR A 373 17.16 -30.86 -24.25
C TYR A 373 16.08 -31.82 -23.77
N HIS A 374 15.91 -32.93 -24.52
CA HIS A 374 15.10 -34.08 -24.11
C HIS A 374 15.99 -35.34 -24.19
N LEU A 375 16.50 -35.75 -23.04
CA LEU A 375 17.60 -36.74 -22.95
C LEU A 375 17.10 -38.06 -22.37
N ASN A 376 17.63 -39.20 -22.90
CA ASN A 376 17.47 -40.50 -22.28
C ASN A 376 18.34 -40.63 -21.01
N VAL A 377 18.27 -41.79 -20.33
CA VAL A 377 19.03 -42.08 -19.09
C VAL A 377 20.55 -41.97 -19.30
N ASP A 378 21.03 -42.26 -20.52
CA ASP A 378 22.44 -42.18 -20.88
C ASP A 378 22.89 -40.76 -21.27
N GLY A 379 21.97 -39.80 -21.33
CA GLY A 379 22.22 -38.37 -21.59
C GLY A 379 22.32 -38.03 -23.08
N GLN A 380 21.76 -38.84 -23.98
CA GLN A 380 21.61 -38.59 -25.40
C GLN A 380 20.19 -38.09 -25.70
N GLU A 381 20.03 -37.27 -26.75
CA GLU A 381 18.72 -36.84 -27.19
C GLU A 381 17.87 -38.01 -27.61
N ASP A 382 16.59 -38.03 -27.23
CA ASP A 382 15.67 -39.13 -27.48
C ASP A 382 14.21 -38.59 -27.62
N ASP A 383 13.67 -38.66 -28.83
CA ASP A 383 12.31 -38.23 -29.16
C ASP A 383 11.22 -39.00 -28.40
N ARG A 384 11.54 -40.19 -27.90
CA ARG A 384 10.62 -40.97 -27.07
C ARG A 384 10.35 -40.29 -25.72
N VAL A 385 11.37 -39.69 -25.11
CA VAL A 385 11.23 -38.91 -23.88
C VAL A 385 10.34 -37.70 -24.13
N LEU A 386 10.58 -36.96 -25.21
CA LEU A 386 9.76 -35.81 -25.60
C LEU A 386 8.31 -36.20 -25.87
N ARG A 387 8.08 -37.30 -26.60
CA ARG A 387 6.74 -37.81 -26.89
C ARG A 387 5.94 -38.12 -25.63
N HIS A 388 6.53 -38.81 -24.64
CA HIS A 388 5.85 -39.11 -23.38
C HIS A 388 5.60 -37.85 -22.55
N ALA A 389 6.57 -36.97 -22.48
CA ALA A 389 6.40 -35.67 -21.84
C ALA A 389 5.26 -34.84 -22.49
N PHE A 390 5.18 -34.86 -23.83
CA PHE A 390 4.09 -34.21 -24.57
C PHE A 390 2.73 -34.82 -24.22
N LEU A 391 2.58 -36.15 -24.24
CA LEU A 391 1.34 -36.80 -23.85
C LEU A 391 0.88 -36.38 -22.44
N ASN A 392 1.79 -36.32 -21.47
CA ASN A 392 1.48 -35.84 -20.14
C ASN A 392 1.06 -34.36 -20.14
N SER A 393 1.82 -33.47 -20.80
CA SER A 393 1.55 -32.03 -20.83
C SER A 393 0.31 -31.67 -21.65
N TYR A 394 0.03 -32.41 -22.73
CA TYR A 394 -1.12 -32.14 -23.61
C TYR A 394 -2.45 -32.56 -22.99
N PHE A 395 -2.50 -33.77 -22.42
CA PHE A 395 -3.73 -34.37 -21.90
C PHE A 395 -4.06 -34.02 -20.45
N GLN A 396 -3.18 -33.33 -19.73
CA GLN A 396 -3.50 -32.83 -18.40
C GLN A 396 -4.66 -31.83 -18.44
N THR A 397 -5.48 -31.80 -17.37
CA THR A 397 -6.60 -30.86 -17.18
C THR A 397 -6.11 -29.64 -16.44
N GLY A 398 -6.72 -28.47 -16.70
CA GLY A 398 -6.39 -27.21 -16.04
C GLY A 398 -5.45 -26.32 -16.84
N LEU A 399 -4.95 -25.25 -16.19
CA LEU A 399 -4.01 -24.31 -16.77
C LEU A 399 -2.65 -24.98 -16.97
N LYS A 400 -2.21 -25.00 -18.22
CA LYS A 400 -0.87 -25.50 -18.56
C LYS A 400 0.17 -24.51 -18.10
N ASN A 401 1.13 -24.97 -17.30
CA ASN A 401 2.22 -24.12 -16.84
C ASN A 401 3.25 -23.89 -17.99
N LEU A 402 4.19 -22.95 -17.77
CA LEU A 402 5.19 -22.60 -18.79
C LEU A 402 6.05 -23.77 -19.24
N MET A 403 6.30 -24.78 -18.38
CA MET A 403 7.06 -25.98 -18.75
C MET A 403 6.25 -26.88 -19.68
N ASP A 404 4.93 -27.01 -19.43
CA ASP A 404 4.03 -27.75 -20.29
C ASP A 404 3.92 -27.12 -21.68
N LEU A 405 3.80 -25.79 -21.73
CA LEU A 405 3.75 -25.05 -22.97
C LEU A 405 5.06 -25.22 -23.78
N ALA A 406 6.21 -25.19 -23.10
CA ALA A 406 7.49 -25.42 -23.76
C ALA A 406 7.62 -26.83 -24.36
N VAL A 407 7.12 -27.84 -23.63
CA VAL A 407 7.11 -29.24 -24.14
C VAL A 407 6.15 -29.37 -25.34
N ILE A 408 4.96 -28.80 -25.26
CA ILE A 408 3.96 -28.84 -26.32
C ILE A 408 4.49 -28.12 -27.56
N GLN A 409 5.02 -26.91 -27.42
CA GLN A 409 5.59 -26.13 -28.51
C GLN A 409 6.71 -26.90 -29.22
N LYS A 410 7.61 -27.53 -28.46
CA LYS A 410 8.73 -28.32 -29.02
C LYS A 410 8.24 -29.53 -29.83
N GLN A 411 7.22 -30.22 -29.33
CA GLN A 411 6.64 -31.38 -30.06
C GLN A 411 5.82 -30.94 -31.27
N GLU A 412 5.15 -29.77 -31.25
CA GLU A 412 4.44 -29.21 -32.38
C GLU A 412 5.37 -28.87 -33.55
N GLU A 413 6.60 -28.39 -33.25
CA GLU A 413 7.65 -28.18 -34.24
C GLU A 413 8.06 -29.47 -34.97
N LEU A 414 7.92 -30.63 -34.30
CA LEU A 414 8.24 -31.96 -34.79
C LEU A 414 7.05 -32.74 -35.36
N GLY A 415 5.83 -32.20 -35.27
CA GLY A 415 4.60 -32.83 -35.77
C GLY A 415 3.81 -33.55 -34.69
N ALA A 416 2.97 -32.81 -33.93
CA ALA A 416 2.16 -33.34 -32.80
C ALA A 416 0.87 -34.03 -33.21
N GLN A 417 0.28 -33.72 -34.38
CA GLN A 417 -1.10 -34.08 -34.71
C GLN A 417 -1.34 -35.58 -34.76
N ALA A 418 -0.38 -36.34 -35.35
CA ALA A 418 -0.45 -37.81 -35.40
C ALA A 418 -0.42 -38.49 -33.99
N LEU A 419 0.18 -37.83 -32.98
CA LEU A 419 0.17 -38.34 -31.62
C LEU A 419 -1.15 -38.11 -30.92
N VAL A 420 -1.75 -36.94 -31.12
CA VAL A 420 -3.06 -36.58 -30.54
C VAL A 420 -4.15 -37.50 -31.09
N GLU A 421 -4.12 -37.85 -32.36
CA GLU A 421 -5.07 -38.80 -32.97
C GLU A 421 -4.88 -40.24 -32.52
N LYS A 422 -3.66 -40.60 -32.11
CA LYS A 422 -3.33 -41.99 -31.70
C LYS A 422 -3.67 -42.32 -30.27
N TYR A 423 -3.73 -41.33 -29.38
CA TYR A 423 -3.97 -41.54 -27.96
C TYR A 423 -5.22 -40.79 -27.48
N THR A 424 -5.92 -41.39 -26.50
CA THR A 424 -7.04 -40.76 -25.80
C THR A 424 -6.72 -40.70 -24.31
N LYS A 425 -7.14 -39.61 -23.65
CA LYS A 425 -7.04 -39.49 -22.21
C LYS A 425 -8.03 -40.40 -21.53
N VAL A 426 -7.60 -41.15 -20.51
CA VAL A 426 -8.43 -41.99 -19.67
C VAL A 426 -8.59 -41.40 -18.27
N ASP A 427 -7.50 -40.96 -17.65
CA ASP A 427 -7.51 -40.40 -16.31
C ASP A 427 -6.25 -39.52 -16.07
N GLU A 428 -6.17 -38.89 -14.91
CA GLU A 428 -4.97 -38.19 -14.47
C GLU A 428 -4.83 -38.19 -12.94
N ILE A 429 -3.59 -38.07 -12.45
CA ILE A 429 -3.27 -37.81 -11.05
C ILE A 429 -2.61 -36.43 -11.03
N PRO A 430 -3.33 -35.41 -10.53
CA PRO A 430 -2.86 -34.01 -10.58
C PRO A 430 -1.54 -33.78 -9.86
N PHE A 431 -0.91 -32.63 -10.12
CA PHE A 431 0.30 -32.22 -9.43
C PHE A 431 0.03 -31.95 -7.95
N ASP A 432 0.93 -32.46 -7.11
CA ASP A 432 0.95 -32.24 -5.67
C ASP A 432 2.33 -31.73 -5.22
N PHE A 433 2.34 -30.71 -4.39
CA PHE A 433 3.57 -30.07 -3.90
C PHE A 433 4.40 -30.98 -2.98
N GLN A 434 3.79 -31.93 -2.29
CA GLN A 434 4.51 -32.92 -1.46
C GLN A 434 5.11 -34.00 -2.31
N ARG A 435 4.34 -34.53 -3.28
CA ARG A 435 4.80 -35.56 -4.21
C ARG A 435 5.71 -35.04 -5.32
N ARG A 436 5.64 -33.74 -5.65
CA ARG A 436 6.40 -33.03 -6.71
C ARG A 436 6.37 -33.72 -8.08
N ARG A 437 5.25 -34.36 -8.43
CA ARG A 437 5.04 -35.06 -9.68
C ARG A 437 3.56 -35.07 -10.07
N MET A 438 3.32 -35.30 -11.35
CA MET A 438 1.98 -35.46 -11.90
C MET A 438 1.94 -36.57 -12.93
N SER A 439 0.80 -37.23 -13.09
CA SER A 439 0.63 -38.36 -13.99
C SER A 439 -0.62 -38.20 -14.86
N VAL A 440 -0.53 -38.67 -16.10
CA VAL A 440 -1.68 -38.77 -17.01
C VAL A 440 -1.75 -40.19 -17.51
N VAL A 441 -2.96 -40.77 -17.53
CA VAL A 441 -3.22 -42.08 -18.13
C VAL A 441 -3.79 -41.89 -19.50
N VAL A 442 -3.09 -42.37 -20.51
CA VAL A 442 -3.54 -42.39 -21.91
C VAL A 442 -3.76 -43.80 -22.42
N GLN A 443 -4.68 -43.96 -23.33
CA GLN A 443 -4.96 -45.24 -24.00
C GLN A 443 -4.67 -45.08 -25.50
N ASP A 444 -3.98 -46.07 -26.08
CA ASP A 444 -3.77 -46.14 -27.53
C ASP A 444 -4.95 -46.80 -28.25
N GLN A 445 -4.90 -46.83 -29.60
CA GLN A 445 -5.96 -47.37 -30.44
C GLN A 445 -6.13 -48.90 -30.26
N GLU A 446 -5.16 -49.61 -29.67
CA GLU A 446 -5.19 -51.05 -29.39
C GLU A 446 -5.77 -51.33 -27.99
N GLY A 447 -6.17 -50.29 -27.24
CA GLY A 447 -6.77 -50.44 -25.90
C GLY A 447 -5.72 -50.55 -24.77
N LYS A 448 -4.44 -50.42 -25.03
CA LYS A 448 -3.36 -50.47 -24.06
C LYS A 448 -3.27 -49.14 -23.31
N THR A 449 -3.31 -49.18 -21.97
CA THR A 449 -3.19 -48.01 -21.12
C THR A 449 -1.73 -47.75 -20.74
N GLN A 450 -1.36 -46.48 -20.66
CA GLN A 450 -0.03 -46.03 -20.23
C GLN A 450 -0.18 -44.90 -19.22
N LEU A 451 0.38 -45.06 -18.02
CA LEU A 451 0.57 -43.99 -17.05
C LEU A 451 1.90 -43.29 -17.38
N VAL A 452 1.85 -42.04 -17.73
CA VAL A 452 3.01 -41.19 -17.99
C VAL A 452 3.15 -40.17 -16.89
N THR A 453 4.26 -40.21 -16.18
CA THR A 453 4.54 -39.34 -15.03
C THR A 453 5.74 -38.45 -15.33
N LYS A 454 5.63 -37.16 -14.98
CA LYS A 454 6.75 -36.22 -14.96
C LYS A 454 6.87 -35.60 -13.58
N GLY A 455 8.10 -35.34 -13.11
CA GLY A 455 8.35 -34.78 -11.79
C GLY A 455 9.81 -34.48 -11.50
N ALA A 456 10.08 -34.00 -10.30
CA ALA A 456 11.42 -33.72 -9.84
C ALA A 456 12.29 -35.00 -9.81
N VAL A 457 13.56 -34.88 -10.20
CA VAL A 457 14.42 -36.08 -10.45
C VAL A 457 14.55 -36.93 -9.23
N GLU A 458 14.76 -36.36 -8.05
CA GLU A 458 14.94 -37.07 -6.79
C GLU A 458 13.70 -37.89 -6.42
N GLU A 459 12.52 -37.28 -6.51
CA GLU A 459 11.23 -37.91 -6.19
C GLU A 459 10.85 -38.97 -7.23
N MET A 460 11.18 -38.73 -8.51
CA MET A 460 10.94 -39.74 -9.57
C MET A 460 11.83 -40.97 -9.41
N LEU A 461 13.08 -40.79 -8.99
CA LEU A 461 13.97 -41.93 -8.70
C LEU A 461 13.47 -42.81 -7.54
N GLN A 462 12.68 -42.26 -6.61
CA GLN A 462 12.09 -43.05 -5.52
C GLN A 462 10.94 -43.96 -6.01
N CYS A 463 10.17 -43.51 -7.03
CA CYS A 463 9.03 -44.24 -7.58
C CYS A 463 9.45 -45.25 -8.68
N CYS A 464 10.60 -45.04 -9.30
CA CYS A 464 11.06 -45.88 -10.39
C CYS A 464 11.82 -47.10 -9.83
N ALA A 465 11.45 -48.29 -10.30
CA ALA A 465 12.15 -49.53 -10.06
C ALA A 465 13.05 -49.95 -11.25
N TRP A 466 12.78 -49.39 -12.41
CA TRP A 466 13.45 -49.74 -13.68
C TRP A 466 13.91 -48.47 -14.41
N ALA A 467 14.85 -48.61 -15.33
CA ALA A 467 15.29 -47.55 -16.24
C ALA A 467 15.48 -48.14 -17.65
N GLU A 468 15.20 -47.31 -18.66
CA GLU A 468 15.44 -47.69 -20.04
C GLU A 468 16.83 -47.20 -20.45
N CYS A 469 17.78 -48.13 -20.65
CA CYS A 469 19.15 -47.87 -21.09
C CYS A 469 19.37 -48.53 -22.42
N GLY A 470 19.78 -47.77 -23.46
CA GLY A 470 20.04 -48.31 -24.81
C GLY A 470 18.87 -49.08 -25.41
N GLY A 471 17.61 -48.71 -25.14
CA GLY A 471 16.42 -49.41 -25.62
C GLY A 471 16.02 -50.69 -24.84
N LYS A 472 16.71 -51.02 -23.74
CA LYS A 472 16.43 -52.15 -22.87
C LYS A 472 15.98 -51.63 -21.49
N VAL A 473 14.93 -52.24 -20.93
CA VAL A 473 14.49 -51.99 -19.58
C VAL A 473 15.33 -52.80 -18.59
N LEU A 474 16.05 -52.14 -17.73
CA LEU A 474 16.95 -52.73 -16.75
C LEU A 474 16.53 -52.27 -15.34
N PRO A 475 16.86 -53.05 -14.25
CA PRO A 475 16.63 -52.61 -12.88
C PRO A 475 17.38 -51.32 -12.62
N LEU A 476 16.76 -50.44 -11.84
CA LEU A 476 17.34 -49.12 -11.45
C LEU A 476 18.31 -49.33 -10.27
N GLU A 477 19.54 -49.79 -10.57
CA GLU A 477 20.58 -50.01 -9.59
C GLU A 477 21.23 -48.71 -9.12
N ASP A 478 21.95 -48.72 -8.00
CA ASP A 478 22.58 -47.54 -7.40
C ASP A 478 23.59 -46.84 -8.31
N GLU A 479 24.23 -47.56 -9.20
CA GLU A 479 25.14 -46.99 -10.17
C GLU A 479 24.41 -46.15 -11.22
N VAL A 480 23.28 -46.64 -11.74
CA VAL A 480 22.41 -45.90 -12.66
C VAL A 480 21.83 -44.68 -11.96
N ARG A 481 21.35 -44.84 -10.72
CA ARG A 481 20.84 -43.69 -9.90
C ARG A 481 21.89 -42.59 -9.75
N ARG A 482 23.13 -42.95 -9.39
CA ARG A 482 24.24 -41.97 -9.26
C ARG A 482 24.55 -41.25 -10.57
N ARG A 483 24.59 -41.99 -11.70
CA ARG A 483 24.83 -41.43 -13.03
C ARG A 483 23.73 -40.46 -13.45
N VAL A 484 22.46 -40.83 -13.23
CA VAL A 484 21.29 -39.97 -13.47
C VAL A 484 21.37 -38.66 -12.67
N LEU A 485 21.63 -38.77 -11.36
CA LEU A 485 21.78 -37.59 -10.49
C LEU A 485 22.99 -36.72 -10.87
N ALA A 486 24.11 -37.33 -11.27
CA ALA A 486 25.29 -36.61 -11.74
C ALA A 486 24.96 -35.77 -13.01
N LYS A 487 24.25 -36.38 -13.98
CA LYS A 487 23.83 -35.68 -15.21
C LYS A 487 22.82 -34.56 -14.94
N ALA A 488 21.80 -34.81 -14.13
CA ALA A 488 20.85 -33.79 -13.73
C ALA A 488 21.58 -32.63 -13.01
N ASN A 489 22.49 -32.93 -12.10
CA ASN A 489 23.29 -31.93 -11.42
C ASN A 489 24.20 -31.12 -12.36
N GLN A 490 24.76 -31.72 -13.38
CA GLN A 490 25.54 -31.04 -14.41
C GLN A 490 24.68 -30.03 -15.16
N LEU A 491 23.49 -30.41 -15.62
CA LEU A 491 22.56 -29.54 -16.32
C LEU A 491 22.03 -28.41 -15.40
N ASN A 492 21.70 -28.75 -14.14
CA ASN A 492 21.30 -27.75 -13.15
C ASN A 492 22.41 -26.69 -12.91
N SER A 493 23.69 -27.12 -12.91
CA SER A 493 24.83 -26.19 -12.74
C SER A 493 25.00 -25.23 -13.93
N GLN A 494 24.44 -25.58 -15.10
CA GLN A 494 24.38 -24.72 -16.28
C GLN A 494 23.15 -23.78 -16.29
N GLY A 495 22.31 -23.84 -15.24
CA GLY A 495 21.12 -23.00 -15.09
C GLY A 495 19.84 -23.60 -15.68
N MET A 496 19.87 -24.86 -16.07
CA MET A 496 18.70 -25.56 -16.60
C MET A 496 17.93 -26.24 -15.47
N ARG A 497 16.60 -26.19 -15.54
CA ARG A 497 15.73 -26.96 -14.66
C ARG A 497 15.52 -28.34 -15.27
N VAL A 498 15.83 -29.41 -14.50
CA VAL A 498 15.71 -30.79 -14.98
C VAL A 498 14.51 -31.45 -14.33
N ILE A 499 13.62 -32.04 -15.14
CA ILE A 499 12.52 -32.88 -14.71
C ILE A 499 12.65 -34.26 -15.35
N ALA A 500 12.34 -35.30 -14.58
CA ALA A 500 12.36 -36.67 -15.06
C ALA A 500 11.02 -37.09 -15.66
N VAL A 501 11.07 -38.00 -16.63
CA VAL A 501 9.90 -38.59 -17.29
C VAL A 501 9.96 -40.11 -17.13
N ALA A 502 8.87 -40.68 -16.65
CA ALA A 502 8.75 -42.13 -16.45
C ALA A 502 7.40 -42.63 -17.00
N GLN A 503 7.33 -43.91 -17.25
CA GLN A 503 6.12 -44.57 -17.69
C GLN A 503 5.83 -45.89 -16.93
N LYS A 504 4.57 -46.29 -16.92
CA LYS A 504 4.09 -47.63 -16.50
C LYS A 504 3.00 -48.07 -17.44
N THR A 505 3.14 -49.29 -17.96
CA THR A 505 2.18 -49.88 -18.90
C THR A 505 1.11 -50.70 -18.13
N ASN A 506 -0.15 -50.51 -18.48
CA ASN A 506 -1.30 -51.17 -17.83
C ASN A 506 -1.25 -51.07 -16.29
N PRO A 507 -1.24 -49.86 -15.72
CA PRO A 507 -1.05 -49.65 -14.27
C PRO A 507 -2.13 -50.36 -13.44
N SER A 508 -3.37 -49.97 -13.59
CA SER A 508 -4.57 -50.55 -12.98
C SER A 508 -5.67 -50.68 -14.01
N PRO A 509 -6.79 -51.41 -13.76
CA PRO A 509 -7.94 -51.38 -14.62
C PRO A 509 -8.56 -49.99 -14.77
N VAL A 510 -9.15 -49.68 -15.90
CA VAL A 510 -9.80 -48.40 -16.18
C VAL A 510 -10.87 -48.11 -15.11
N GLY A 511 -10.81 -46.94 -14.53
CA GLY A 511 -11.68 -46.49 -13.43
C GLY A 511 -11.15 -46.77 -12.01
N GLN A 512 -9.96 -47.36 -11.86
CA GLN A 512 -9.32 -47.67 -10.57
C GLN A 512 -7.94 -47.07 -10.38
N PHE A 513 -7.61 -46.01 -11.18
CA PHE A 513 -6.30 -45.36 -11.07
C PHE A 513 -6.18 -44.54 -9.79
N SER A 514 -5.01 -44.57 -9.17
CA SER A 514 -4.74 -43.86 -7.93
C SER A 514 -3.25 -43.53 -7.79
N VAL A 515 -2.90 -42.77 -6.75
CA VAL A 515 -1.49 -42.46 -6.38
C VAL A 515 -0.65 -43.73 -6.19
N ALA A 516 -1.23 -44.85 -5.83
CA ALA A 516 -0.53 -46.13 -5.69
C ALA A 516 0.05 -46.65 -7.02
N ASP A 517 -0.49 -46.23 -8.16
CA ASP A 517 0.02 -46.61 -9.48
C ASP A 517 1.35 -45.92 -9.82
N GLU A 518 1.67 -44.83 -9.15
CA GLU A 518 2.94 -44.12 -9.29
C GLU A 518 4.14 -44.84 -8.62
N GLN A 519 4.13 -46.16 -8.57
CA GLN A 519 5.19 -47.01 -8.03
C GLN A 519 5.63 -48.08 -9.06
N GLY A 520 6.90 -48.48 -8.98
CA GLY A 520 7.46 -49.49 -9.87
C GLY A 520 7.56 -49.05 -11.33
N MET A 521 7.78 -47.79 -11.57
CA MET A 521 7.81 -47.18 -12.91
C MET A 521 9.13 -47.42 -13.63
N VAL A 522 9.13 -47.19 -14.95
CA VAL A 522 10.30 -47.21 -15.82
C VAL A 522 10.74 -45.79 -16.09
N LEU A 523 11.90 -45.42 -15.64
CA LEU A 523 12.50 -44.10 -15.95
C LEU A 523 12.92 -44.07 -17.41
N LEU A 524 12.41 -43.12 -18.19
CA LEU A 524 12.75 -42.96 -19.63
C LEU A 524 13.93 -41.99 -19.81
N GLY A 525 13.95 -40.90 -19.06
CA GLY A 525 14.95 -39.85 -19.20
C GLY A 525 14.53 -38.50 -18.55
N PHE A 526 15.08 -37.43 -19.12
CA PHE A 526 14.89 -36.07 -18.57
C PHE A 526 14.54 -35.06 -19.63
N LEU A 527 13.90 -34.02 -19.19
CA LEU A 527 13.75 -32.74 -19.90
C LEU A 527 14.65 -31.72 -19.22
N ALA A 528 15.44 -30.97 -19.98
CA ALA A 528 16.21 -29.85 -19.47
C ALA A 528 15.61 -28.55 -20.03
N LEU A 529 15.07 -27.75 -19.13
CA LEU A 529 14.32 -26.54 -19.43
C LEU A 529 15.14 -25.33 -19.02
N LEU A 530 15.26 -24.36 -19.88
CA LEU A 530 15.94 -23.10 -19.61
C LEU A 530 14.91 -22.01 -19.29
N ASP A 531 15.17 -21.29 -18.21
CA ASP A 531 14.38 -20.17 -17.75
C ASP A 531 15.26 -18.90 -17.85
N PRO A 532 15.28 -18.22 -19.02
CA PRO A 532 16.23 -17.16 -19.29
C PRO A 532 15.96 -15.92 -18.43
N PRO A 533 16.99 -15.27 -17.89
CA PRO A 533 16.79 -14.02 -17.14
C PRO A 533 16.28 -12.91 -18.06
N LYS A 534 15.52 -11.96 -17.51
CA LYS A 534 15.09 -10.75 -18.23
C LYS A 534 16.29 -9.84 -18.45
N ALA A 535 16.32 -9.17 -19.59
CA ALA A 535 17.42 -8.27 -19.96
C ALA A 535 17.59 -7.10 -18.95
N THR A 536 16.49 -6.64 -18.34
CA THR A 536 16.46 -5.52 -17.40
C THR A 536 16.86 -5.90 -15.98
N THR A 537 16.83 -7.19 -15.60
CA THR A 537 17.01 -7.64 -14.21
C THR A 537 18.35 -7.21 -13.62
N LYS A 538 19.45 -7.36 -14.37
CA LYS A 538 20.77 -6.96 -13.89
C LYS A 538 20.86 -5.48 -13.56
N ALA A 539 20.36 -4.61 -14.44
CA ALA A 539 20.36 -3.16 -14.24
C ALA A 539 19.47 -2.77 -13.06
N ALA A 540 18.30 -3.42 -12.93
CA ALA A 540 17.37 -3.16 -11.83
C ALA A 540 17.93 -3.55 -10.45
N ILE A 541 18.57 -4.73 -10.34
CA ILE A 541 19.25 -5.15 -9.10
C ILE A 541 20.34 -4.16 -8.71
N GLN A 542 21.18 -3.73 -9.66
CA GLN A 542 22.22 -2.75 -9.41
C GLN A 542 21.66 -1.39 -8.98
N ALA A 543 20.56 -0.94 -9.60
CA ALA A 543 19.89 0.29 -9.22
C ALA A 543 19.30 0.22 -7.81
N LEU A 544 18.58 -0.85 -7.47
CA LEU A 544 18.04 -1.08 -6.13
C LEU A 544 19.15 -1.11 -5.07
N GLN A 545 20.27 -1.81 -5.32
CA GLN A 545 21.43 -1.86 -4.43
C GLN A 545 22.08 -0.48 -4.25
N ALA A 546 22.20 0.32 -5.34
CA ALA A 546 22.72 1.69 -5.28
C ALA A 546 21.85 2.62 -4.42
N TYR A 547 20.55 2.29 -4.31
CA TYR A 547 19.60 2.97 -3.43
C TYR A 547 19.47 2.31 -2.04
N GLY A 548 20.38 1.40 -1.67
CA GLY A 548 20.39 0.77 -0.35
C GLY A 548 19.26 -0.24 -0.13
N VAL A 549 18.81 -0.91 -1.20
CA VAL A 549 17.84 -2.01 -1.15
C VAL A 549 18.49 -3.28 -1.69
N PRO A 550 19.20 -4.08 -0.86
CA PRO A 550 19.71 -5.38 -1.26
C PRO A 550 18.56 -6.32 -1.61
N VAL A 551 18.79 -7.14 -2.64
CA VAL A 551 17.83 -8.14 -3.12
C VAL A 551 18.21 -9.50 -2.58
N LYS A 552 17.26 -10.22 -1.99
CA LYS A 552 17.38 -11.60 -1.49
C LYS A 552 16.44 -12.51 -2.27
N ILE A 553 16.93 -13.68 -2.66
CA ILE A 553 16.17 -14.65 -3.44
C ILE A 553 15.66 -15.75 -2.52
N LEU A 554 14.34 -15.95 -2.47
CA LEU A 554 13.65 -16.97 -1.70
C LEU A 554 12.86 -17.87 -2.66
N THR A 555 13.42 -19.03 -3.03
CA THR A 555 12.84 -19.86 -4.06
C THR A 555 12.64 -21.33 -3.65
N GLY A 556 11.64 -22.00 -4.22
CA GLY A 556 11.47 -23.44 -4.13
C GLY A 556 12.40 -24.24 -5.03
N ASP A 557 13.13 -23.57 -5.96
CA ASP A 557 13.99 -24.20 -6.94
C ASP A 557 15.29 -24.75 -6.33
N ASN A 558 16.00 -25.56 -7.14
CA ASN A 558 17.28 -26.14 -6.79
C ASN A 558 18.36 -25.06 -6.63
N GLU A 559 19.25 -25.26 -5.66
CA GLU A 559 20.34 -24.34 -5.32
C GLU A 559 21.29 -24.06 -6.49
N LYS A 560 21.59 -25.07 -7.34
CA LYS A 560 22.53 -24.93 -8.47
C LYS A 560 21.93 -24.07 -9.58
N VAL A 561 20.66 -24.29 -9.93
CA VAL A 561 19.92 -23.47 -10.91
C VAL A 561 19.84 -22.02 -10.42
N THR A 562 19.48 -21.83 -9.17
CA THR A 562 19.38 -20.49 -8.58
C THR A 562 20.73 -19.77 -8.57
N GLN A 563 21.82 -20.47 -8.21
CA GLN A 563 23.17 -19.91 -8.23
C GLN A 563 23.60 -19.50 -9.64
N ALA A 564 23.28 -20.31 -10.66
CA ALA A 564 23.60 -20.02 -12.06
C ALA A 564 22.87 -18.75 -12.54
N ILE A 565 21.57 -18.62 -12.25
CA ILE A 565 20.78 -17.43 -12.60
C ILE A 565 21.30 -16.20 -11.85
N CYS A 566 21.59 -16.31 -10.54
CA CYS A 566 22.13 -15.19 -9.76
C CYS A 566 23.46 -14.67 -10.36
N ARG A 567 24.33 -15.55 -10.81
CA ARG A 567 25.59 -15.16 -11.50
C ARG A 567 25.32 -14.40 -12.79
N GLN A 568 24.35 -14.85 -13.60
CA GLN A 568 23.98 -14.19 -14.86
C GLN A 568 23.43 -12.78 -14.64
N VAL A 569 22.63 -12.59 -13.60
CA VAL A 569 22.05 -11.26 -13.26
C VAL A 569 23.00 -10.40 -12.40
N GLY A 570 24.22 -10.90 -12.10
CA GLY A 570 25.23 -10.12 -11.37
C GLY A 570 25.01 -10.04 -9.86
N LEU A 571 24.23 -10.95 -9.29
CA LEU A 571 23.99 -11.02 -7.83
C LEU A 571 25.07 -11.93 -7.20
N PRO A 572 25.92 -11.42 -6.29
CA PRO A 572 26.94 -12.24 -5.65
C PRO A 572 26.29 -13.25 -4.71
N VAL A 573 26.71 -14.50 -4.78
CA VAL A 573 26.24 -15.61 -3.95
C VAL A 573 27.43 -16.26 -3.28
N GLU A 574 27.68 -15.92 -2.04
CA GLU A 574 28.77 -16.52 -1.23
C GLU A 574 28.28 -17.79 -0.54
N ARG A 575 27.07 -17.77 -0.02
CA ARG A 575 26.46 -18.88 0.72
C ARG A 575 24.97 -18.99 0.38
N ILE A 576 24.47 -20.23 0.32
CA ILE A 576 23.07 -20.57 0.13
C ILE A 576 22.57 -21.33 1.37
N LEU A 577 21.38 -21.00 1.87
CA LEU A 577 20.68 -21.79 2.87
C LEU A 577 19.57 -22.61 2.21
N LEU A 578 19.49 -23.88 2.56
CA LEU A 578 18.43 -24.77 2.07
C LEU A 578 17.27 -24.83 3.05
N GLY A 579 16.08 -25.21 2.57
CA GLY A 579 14.90 -25.42 3.42
C GLY A 579 15.17 -26.39 4.58
N THR A 580 15.94 -27.46 4.36
CA THR A 580 16.37 -28.41 5.39
C THR A 580 17.29 -27.81 6.46
N ASP A 581 18.07 -26.78 6.10
CA ASP A 581 18.91 -26.07 7.08
C ASP A 581 18.05 -25.19 7.98
N LEU A 582 17.00 -24.55 7.42
CA LEU A 582 16.07 -23.70 8.18
C LEU A 582 15.32 -24.47 9.26
N GLU A 583 15.00 -25.75 9.04
CA GLU A 583 14.33 -26.59 10.03
C GLU A 583 15.16 -26.83 11.30
N ARG A 584 16.47 -26.79 11.16
CA ARG A 584 17.43 -27.02 12.26
C ARG A 584 17.74 -25.74 13.06
N LEU A 585 17.42 -24.57 12.53
CA LEU A 585 17.73 -23.28 13.12
C LEU A 585 16.53 -22.73 13.91
N ASN A 586 16.78 -22.14 15.08
CA ASN A 586 15.80 -21.32 15.75
C ASN A 586 15.70 -19.91 15.11
N ASP A 587 14.67 -19.13 15.47
CA ASP A 587 14.42 -17.82 14.83
C ASP A 587 15.51 -16.79 15.13
N GLN A 588 16.17 -16.85 16.28
CA GLN A 588 17.29 -15.96 16.61
C GLN A 588 18.55 -16.27 15.77
N GLU A 589 18.86 -17.54 15.59
CA GLU A 589 19.97 -18.00 14.75
C GLU A 589 19.72 -17.70 13.28
N LEU A 590 18.51 -18.02 12.81
CA LEU A 590 18.09 -17.69 11.46
C LEU A 590 18.18 -16.18 11.20
N GLY A 591 17.76 -15.34 12.16
CA GLY A 591 17.82 -13.88 12.02
C GLY A 591 19.22 -13.32 11.87
N ARG A 592 20.21 -13.90 12.55
CA ARG A 592 21.62 -13.50 12.38
C ARG A 592 22.17 -13.89 11.00
N LEU A 593 21.84 -15.09 10.54
CA LEU A 593 22.31 -15.59 9.25
C LEU A 593 21.58 -14.93 8.08
N ALA A 594 20.29 -14.64 8.24
CA ALA A 594 19.45 -14.08 7.16
C ALA A 594 19.86 -12.66 6.74
N GLU A 595 20.53 -11.90 7.61
CA GLU A 595 21.08 -10.57 7.26
C GLU A 595 22.16 -10.70 6.16
N ASP A 596 23.07 -11.70 6.27
CA ASP A 596 24.23 -11.86 5.38
C ASP A 596 23.91 -12.71 4.14
N ILE A 597 22.92 -13.60 4.22
CA ILE A 597 22.61 -14.53 3.14
C ILE A 597 21.74 -13.89 2.06
N THR A 598 22.18 -14.07 0.81
CA THR A 598 21.49 -13.54 -0.38
C THR A 598 20.48 -14.53 -0.97
N VAL A 599 20.74 -15.84 -0.85
CA VAL A 599 19.94 -16.88 -1.53
C VAL A 599 19.50 -17.96 -0.55
N PHE A 600 18.19 -18.23 -0.59
CA PHE A 600 17.52 -19.33 0.12
C PHE A 600 16.84 -20.21 -0.92
N ALA A 601 17.16 -21.49 -0.97
CA ALA A 601 16.71 -22.43 -2.00
C ALA A 601 15.97 -23.64 -1.42
N LYS A 602 15.17 -24.31 -2.24
CA LYS A 602 14.30 -25.45 -1.85
C LYS A 602 13.36 -25.11 -0.68
N LEU A 603 12.84 -23.89 -0.64
CA LEU A 603 11.95 -23.43 0.41
C LEU A 603 10.50 -23.85 0.18
N SER A 604 9.79 -24.24 1.24
CA SER A 604 8.34 -24.28 1.27
C SER A 604 7.76 -22.86 1.43
N PRO A 605 6.45 -22.64 1.11
CA PRO A 605 5.79 -21.36 1.32
C PRO A 605 5.90 -20.85 2.76
N GLN A 606 5.75 -21.71 3.76
CA GLN A 606 5.87 -21.37 5.17
C GLN A 606 7.29 -20.97 5.55
N GLN A 607 8.30 -21.63 4.98
CA GLN A 607 9.70 -21.28 5.20
C GLN A 607 10.05 -19.91 4.59
N LYS A 608 9.50 -19.57 3.40
CA LYS A 608 9.62 -18.23 2.81
C LYS A 608 9.05 -17.16 3.76
N ALA A 609 7.83 -17.38 4.27
CA ALA A 609 7.19 -16.48 5.23
C ALA A 609 7.98 -16.35 6.55
N ARG A 610 8.59 -17.44 7.03
CA ARG A 610 9.44 -17.44 8.23
C ARG A 610 10.68 -16.57 8.06
N VAL A 611 11.40 -16.67 6.92
CA VAL A 611 12.56 -15.81 6.63
C VAL A 611 12.18 -14.34 6.61
N VAL A 612 11.08 -13.99 5.94
CA VAL A 612 10.56 -12.61 5.89
C VAL A 612 10.24 -12.08 7.30
N ARG A 613 9.52 -12.87 8.12
CA ARG A 613 9.16 -12.49 9.49
C ARG A 613 10.38 -12.21 10.35
N VAL A 614 11.36 -13.09 10.30
CA VAL A 614 12.59 -12.96 11.09
C VAL A 614 13.41 -11.73 10.71
N LEU A 615 13.50 -11.38 9.42
CA LEU A 615 14.11 -10.13 8.97
C LEU A 615 13.37 -8.90 9.50
N ARG A 616 12.04 -8.92 9.52
CA ARG A 616 11.22 -7.83 10.12
C ARG A 616 11.43 -7.70 11.62
N GLU A 617 11.52 -8.81 12.36
CA GLU A 617 11.82 -8.83 13.79
C GLU A 617 13.19 -8.23 14.12
N LYS A 618 14.13 -8.30 13.19
CA LYS A 618 15.43 -7.60 13.26
C LYS A 618 15.34 -6.09 13.02
N GLY A 619 14.17 -5.59 12.66
CA GLY A 619 13.91 -4.18 12.44
C GLY A 619 14.09 -3.72 10.99
N HIS A 620 14.20 -4.66 10.03
CA HIS A 620 14.16 -4.33 8.61
C HIS A 620 12.74 -4.00 8.14
N THR A 621 12.65 -3.17 7.11
CA THR A 621 11.42 -2.96 6.34
C THR A 621 11.51 -3.83 5.09
N VAL A 622 10.81 -4.96 5.12
CA VAL A 622 10.93 -5.99 4.10
C VAL A 622 9.83 -5.89 3.07
N GLY A 623 10.21 -5.74 1.79
CA GLY A 623 9.33 -5.99 0.65
C GLY A 623 9.43 -7.45 0.21
N TYR A 624 8.31 -8.04 -0.19
CA TYR A 624 8.30 -9.34 -0.85
C TYR A 624 7.57 -9.27 -2.19
N MET A 625 8.24 -9.65 -3.26
CA MET A 625 7.68 -9.69 -4.61
C MET A 625 7.47 -11.13 -5.07
N GLY A 626 6.23 -11.44 -5.48
CA GLY A 626 5.85 -12.75 -5.98
C GLY A 626 4.58 -12.70 -6.84
N ASP A 627 4.33 -13.76 -7.61
CA ASP A 627 3.22 -13.86 -8.55
C ASP A 627 2.44 -15.18 -8.43
N GLY A 628 2.94 -16.11 -7.63
CA GLY A 628 2.34 -17.44 -7.43
C GLY A 628 1.61 -17.62 -6.10
N ILE A 629 0.86 -18.72 -5.99
CA ILE A 629 0.19 -19.17 -4.75
C ILE A 629 1.22 -19.33 -3.61
N ASN A 630 2.40 -19.84 -3.95
CA ASN A 630 3.49 -20.13 -3.01
C ASN A 630 4.06 -18.89 -2.32
N ASP A 631 3.78 -17.70 -2.86
CA ASP A 631 4.32 -16.43 -2.39
C ASP A 631 3.35 -15.68 -1.47
N ALA A 632 2.06 -16.02 -1.50
CA ALA A 632 1.02 -15.31 -0.75
C ALA A 632 1.34 -15.22 0.76
N ALA A 633 1.78 -16.33 1.38
CA ALA A 633 2.15 -16.35 2.79
C ALA A 633 3.35 -15.42 3.12
N ALA A 634 4.35 -15.37 2.24
CA ALA A 634 5.50 -14.51 2.40
C ALA A 634 5.17 -13.03 2.16
N MET A 635 4.29 -12.74 1.17
CA MET A 635 3.77 -11.40 0.91
C MET A 635 2.96 -10.85 2.09
N GLN A 636 2.14 -11.70 2.71
CA GLN A 636 1.39 -11.33 3.91
C GLN A 636 2.30 -11.08 5.13
N ALA A 637 3.41 -11.81 5.22
CA ALA A 637 4.40 -11.64 6.29
C ALA A 637 5.27 -10.39 6.10
N ALA A 638 5.37 -9.84 4.88
CA ALA A 638 6.17 -8.64 4.56
C ALA A 638 5.51 -7.33 5.03
N ASP A 639 6.29 -6.25 5.10
CA ASP A 639 5.76 -4.89 5.29
C ASP A 639 5.10 -4.39 4.00
N VAL A 640 5.67 -4.77 2.85
CA VAL A 640 5.15 -4.46 1.52
C VAL A 640 5.05 -5.74 0.70
N GLY A 641 3.85 -6.28 0.56
CA GLY A 641 3.56 -7.31 -0.44
C GLY A 641 3.47 -6.69 -1.83
N ILE A 642 4.22 -7.20 -2.79
CA ILE A 642 4.31 -6.68 -4.16
C ILE A 642 3.93 -7.81 -5.13
N SER A 643 3.00 -7.55 -6.02
CA SER A 643 2.61 -8.49 -7.07
C SER A 643 2.60 -7.82 -8.44
N VAL A 644 2.24 -8.57 -9.45
CA VAL A 644 2.12 -8.09 -10.84
C VAL A 644 0.71 -8.30 -11.35
N ASP A 645 0.29 -7.56 -12.37
CA ASP A 645 -1.06 -7.66 -12.94
C ASP A 645 -1.37 -9.05 -13.52
N THR A 646 -0.34 -9.72 -14.04
CA THR A 646 -0.44 -11.09 -14.60
C THR A 646 -0.35 -12.21 -13.55
N ALA A 647 -0.23 -11.88 -12.27
CA ALA A 647 -0.17 -12.85 -11.18
C ALA A 647 -1.51 -13.53 -10.92
N VAL A 648 -1.46 -14.68 -10.24
CA VAL A 648 -2.68 -15.35 -9.76
C VAL A 648 -3.44 -14.47 -8.77
N ASP A 649 -4.76 -14.64 -8.70
CA ASP A 649 -5.63 -13.72 -7.95
C ASP A 649 -5.28 -13.62 -6.48
N ILE A 650 -4.94 -14.73 -5.84
CA ILE A 650 -4.52 -14.71 -4.43
C ILE A 650 -3.25 -13.87 -4.19
N ALA A 651 -2.30 -13.89 -5.14
CA ALA A 651 -1.10 -13.06 -5.04
C ALA A 651 -1.45 -11.57 -5.22
N LYS A 652 -2.30 -11.25 -6.21
CA LYS A 652 -2.82 -9.88 -6.39
C LYS A 652 -3.60 -9.41 -5.17
N GLU A 653 -4.45 -10.26 -4.59
CA GLU A 653 -5.27 -9.89 -3.42
C GLU A 653 -4.43 -9.63 -2.18
N THR A 654 -3.43 -10.46 -1.92
CA THR A 654 -2.52 -10.32 -0.76
C THR A 654 -1.58 -9.13 -0.89
N ALA A 655 -1.25 -8.70 -2.10
CA ALA A 655 -0.34 -7.61 -2.36
C ALA A 655 -0.93 -6.25 -1.94
N SER A 656 -0.10 -5.39 -1.38
CA SER A 656 -0.39 -3.97 -1.14
C SER A 656 -0.01 -3.08 -2.32
N VAL A 657 0.89 -3.58 -3.20
CA VAL A 657 1.38 -2.92 -4.41
C VAL A 657 1.28 -3.89 -5.59
N VAL A 658 0.74 -3.42 -6.71
CA VAL A 658 0.65 -4.20 -7.95
C VAL A 658 1.38 -3.45 -9.07
N LEU A 659 2.31 -4.12 -9.73
CA LEU A 659 3.02 -3.60 -10.89
C LEU A 659 2.24 -3.98 -12.16
N LEU A 660 1.90 -3.00 -13.00
CA LEU A 660 1.25 -3.24 -14.29
C LEU A 660 2.19 -3.82 -15.36
N GLU A 661 3.47 -3.76 -15.10
CA GLU A 661 4.51 -4.39 -15.91
C GLU A 661 5.40 -5.23 -14.99
N LYS A 662 5.64 -6.47 -15.37
CA LYS A 662 6.43 -7.43 -14.59
C LYS A 662 7.93 -7.14 -14.76
N ASP A 663 8.38 -5.97 -14.28
CA ASP A 663 9.76 -5.49 -14.35
C ASP A 663 10.22 -4.86 -13.03
N LEU A 664 11.39 -5.27 -12.54
CA LEU A 664 12.03 -4.71 -11.33
C LEU A 664 12.42 -3.23 -11.48
N MET A 665 12.62 -2.72 -12.70
CA MET A 665 12.85 -1.29 -12.93
C MET A 665 11.62 -0.45 -12.57
N VAL A 666 10.42 -0.98 -12.83
CA VAL A 666 9.15 -0.35 -12.43
C VAL A 666 9.07 -0.28 -10.89
N LEU A 667 9.49 -1.32 -10.19
CA LEU A 667 9.56 -1.32 -8.72
C LEU A 667 10.56 -0.28 -8.21
N GLU A 668 11.74 -0.18 -8.81
CA GLU A 668 12.75 0.82 -8.44
C GLU A 668 12.18 2.25 -8.52
N GLN A 669 11.46 2.58 -9.60
CA GLN A 669 10.79 3.87 -9.73
C GLN A 669 9.73 4.09 -8.65
N GLY A 670 8.98 3.03 -8.28
CA GLY A 670 8.03 3.06 -7.18
C GLY A 670 8.69 3.38 -5.83
N VAL A 671 9.82 2.75 -5.53
CA VAL A 671 10.61 3.01 -4.31
C VAL A 671 11.08 4.47 -4.25
N LEU A 672 11.60 5.00 -5.36
CA LEU A 672 12.06 6.39 -5.44
C LEU A 672 10.92 7.39 -5.25
N GLU A 673 9.76 7.16 -5.85
CA GLU A 673 8.59 8.04 -5.67
C GLU A 673 8.01 7.93 -4.25
N GLY A 674 8.07 6.74 -3.63
CA GLY A 674 7.78 6.56 -2.21
C GLY A 674 8.67 7.43 -1.32
N ARG A 675 9.98 7.43 -1.57
CA ARG A 675 10.96 8.27 -0.86
C ARG A 675 10.72 9.75 -1.07
N ARG A 676 10.39 10.18 -2.30
CA ARG A 676 10.04 11.59 -2.60
C ARG A 676 8.80 12.03 -1.82
N THR A 677 7.78 11.20 -1.82
CA THR A 677 6.53 11.47 -1.10
C THR A 677 6.78 11.59 0.40
N TYR A 678 7.52 10.64 0.97
CA TYR A 678 7.90 10.66 2.38
C TYR A 678 8.76 11.90 2.74
N ALA A 679 9.74 12.24 1.91
CA ALA A 679 10.56 13.44 2.11
C ALA A 679 9.72 14.71 2.21
N ASN A 680 8.76 14.90 1.30
CA ASN A 680 7.93 16.10 1.28
C ASN A 680 6.99 16.18 2.49
N MET A 681 6.46 15.04 2.95
CA MET A 681 5.72 15.00 4.21
C MET A 681 6.61 15.37 5.41
N MET A 682 7.83 14.82 5.49
CA MET A 682 8.76 15.11 6.59
C MET A 682 9.24 16.56 6.61
N LYS A 683 9.47 17.17 5.44
CA LYS A 683 9.76 18.60 5.33
C LYS A 683 8.66 19.42 6.00
N TYR A 684 7.41 19.20 5.61
CA TYR A 684 6.29 19.93 6.19
C TYR A 684 6.17 19.71 7.70
N ILE A 685 6.23 18.47 8.18
CA ILE A 685 6.11 18.14 9.60
C ILE A 685 7.19 18.85 10.43
N LYS A 686 8.46 18.77 10.00
CA LYS A 686 9.59 19.39 10.70
C LYS A 686 9.52 20.91 10.67
N MET A 687 9.14 21.50 9.54
CA MET A 687 9.00 22.95 9.40
C MET A 687 7.88 23.50 10.29
N THR A 688 6.68 22.92 10.22
CA THR A 688 5.54 23.38 11.00
C THR A 688 5.79 23.22 12.50
N ALA A 689 6.36 22.07 12.93
CA ALA A 689 6.69 21.87 14.33
C ALA A 689 7.73 22.89 14.83
N SER A 690 8.75 23.19 14.01
CA SER A 690 9.80 24.17 14.35
C SER A 690 9.28 25.60 14.36
N SER A 691 8.46 25.98 13.36
CA SER A 691 7.87 27.33 13.27
C SER A 691 6.93 27.60 14.45
N ASN A 692 6.01 26.66 14.74
CA ASN A 692 5.09 26.80 15.87
C ASN A 692 5.83 26.91 17.21
N PHE A 693 6.90 26.14 17.40
CA PHE A 693 7.72 26.21 18.61
C PHE A 693 8.43 27.59 18.75
N GLY A 694 9.00 28.11 17.64
CA GLY A 694 9.61 29.43 17.62
C GLY A 694 8.63 30.57 17.92
N ASN A 695 7.47 30.56 17.22
CA ASN A 695 6.44 31.57 17.41
C ASN A 695 5.96 31.65 18.87
N MET A 696 5.86 30.53 19.59
CA MET A 696 5.49 30.50 21.00
C MET A 696 6.47 31.27 21.88
N PHE A 697 7.77 31.04 21.69
CA PHE A 697 8.79 31.74 22.47
C PHE A 697 8.78 33.23 22.17
N SER A 698 8.57 33.60 20.91
CA SER A 698 8.48 35.00 20.49
C SER A 698 7.27 35.72 21.12
N VAL A 699 6.09 35.07 21.06
CA VAL A 699 4.86 35.57 21.71
C VAL A 699 5.02 35.73 23.22
N LEU A 700 5.62 34.70 23.88
CA LEU A 700 5.85 34.76 25.34
C LEU A 700 6.81 35.88 25.72
N ALA A 701 7.93 36.04 25.00
CA ALA A 701 8.88 37.09 25.23
C ALA A 701 8.22 38.46 25.04
N ALA A 702 7.52 38.71 23.96
CA ALA A 702 6.79 39.95 23.70
C ALA A 702 5.75 40.24 24.78
N SER A 703 4.99 39.24 25.20
CA SER A 703 3.95 39.34 26.21
C SER A 703 4.49 39.76 27.58
N ALA A 704 5.72 39.36 27.91
CA ALA A 704 6.38 39.67 29.17
C ALA A 704 6.94 41.13 29.21
N PHE A 705 7.41 41.64 28.08
CA PHE A 705 8.15 42.93 28.05
C PHE A 705 7.38 44.11 27.49
N LEU A 706 6.41 43.88 26.57
CA LEU A 706 5.64 44.95 25.93
C LEU A 706 4.47 45.41 26.83
N PRO A 707 4.19 46.74 26.88
CA PRO A 707 3.05 47.26 27.64
C PRO A 707 1.70 47.09 26.94
N PHE A 708 1.67 46.54 25.72
CA PHE A 708 0.49 46.26 24.91
C PHE A 708 0.57 44.86 24.30
N LEU A 709 -0.50 44.36 23.69
CA LEU A 709 -0.47 43.09 23.01
C LEU A 709 0.45 43.13 21.77
N PRO A 710 1.35 42.13 21.63
CA PRO A 710 2.35 42.17 20.56
C PRO A 710 1.77 42.06 19.16
N MET A 711 0.60 41.42 19.01
CA MET A 711 -0.12 41.28 17.76
C MET A 711 -1.63 41.15 18.05
N ALA A 712 -2.48 41.67 17.19
CA ALA A 712 -3.91 41.47 17.30
C ALA A 712 -4.29 40.01 17.05
N SER A 713 -5.34 39.56 17.72
CA SER A 713 -5.82 38.17 17.60
C SER A 713 -6.14 37.80 16.15
N LEU A 714 -6.73 38.73 15.40
CA LEU A 714 -7.07 38.56 14.00
C LEU A 714 -5.84 38.44 13.09
N HIS A 715 -4.77 39.19 13.39
CA HIS A 715 -3.49 39.11 12.66
C HIS A 715 -2.85 37.73 12.78
N LEU A 716 -2.83 37.15 13.98
CA LEU A 716 -2.28 35.78 14.22
C LEU A 716 -3.03 34.73 13.40
N ILE A 717 -4.35 34.82 13.37
CA ILE A 717 -5.17 33.87 12.64
C ILE A 717 -4.97 34.02 11.12
N LEU A 718 -4.95 35.26 10.62
CA LEU A 718 -4.73 35.54 9.21
C LEU A 718 -3.34 35.11 8.75
N LEU A 719 -2.31 35.36 9.56
CA LEU A 719 -0.94 34.93 9.31
C LEU A 719 -0.85 33.40 9.13
N ASN A 720 -1.42 32.67 10.09
CA ASN A 720 -1.41 31.21 10.04
C ASN A 720 -2.16 30.66 8.84
N LEU A 721 -3.32 31.24 8.49
CA LEU A 721 -4.09 30.81 7.31
C LEU A 721 -3.30 30.99 6.02
N ILE A 722 -2.66 32.16 5.82
CA ILE A 722 -1.85 32.45 4.61
C ILE A 722 -0.64 31.51 4.57
N TYR A 723 0.05 31.33 5.69
CA TYR A 723 1.18 30.41 5.81
C TYR A 723 0.79 28.96 5.48
N ASP A 724 -0.34 28.48 6.02
CA ASP A 724 -0.86 27.13 5.75
C ASP A 724 -1.18 26.92 4.27
N VAL A 725 -1.77 27.94 3.61
CA VAL A 725 -1.98 27.91 2.14
C VAL A 725 -0.65 27.79 1.40
N CYS A 726 0.37 28.53 1.79
CA CYS A 726 1.72 28.42 1.20
C CYS A 726 2.30 27.02 1.39
N CYS A 727 2.11 26.41 2.56
CA CYS A 727 2.60 25.08 2.89
C CYS A 727 1.92 23.96 2.10
N THR A 728 0.70 24.16 1.56
CA THR A 728 0.02 23.14 0.75
C THR A 728 0.83 22.73 -0.47
N ALA A 729 1.65 23.64 -1.02
CA ALA A 729 2.52 23.37 -2.16
C ALA A 729 3.66 22.38 -1.85
N MET A 730 3.97 22.12 -0.57
CA MET A 730 5.08 21.22 -0.19
C MET A 730 4.94 19.81 -0.74
N SER A 731 3.71 19.34 -0.97
CA SER A 731 3.47 18.04 -1.63
C SER A 731 4.10 17.95 -3.03
N TRP A 732 4.34 19.06 -3.69
CA TRP A 732 4.94 19.16 -5.04
C TRP A 732 6.40 19.59 -5.02
N ASP A 733 7.04 19.74 -3.84
CA ASP A 733 8.42 20.21 -3.78
C ASP A 733 9.41 19.20 -4.36
N ASN A 734 10.56 19.75 -4.83
CA ASN A 734 11.69 18.97 -5.31
C ASN A 734 12.44 18.32 -4.14
N VAL A 735 12.91 17.09 -4.32
CA VAL A 735 13.70 16.35 -3.33
C VAL A 735 15.13 16.20 -3.85
N ASP A 736 16.09 16.46 -2.98
CA ASP A 736 17.51 16.35 -3.32
C ASP A 736 17.87 14.88 -3.60
N PRO A 737 18.66 14.58 -4.66
CA PRO A 737 19.00 13.20 -5.04
C PRO A 737 19.68 12.40 -3.94
N GLU A 738 20.47 13.06 -3.08
CA GLU A 738 21.18 12.41 -1.98
C GLU A 738 20.22 11.83 -0.94
N TYR A 739 19.07 12.48 -0.74
CA TYR A 739 18.05 11.97 0.16
C TYR A 739 17.47 10.63 -0.31
N LEU A 740 17.37 10.43 -1.64
CA LEU A 740 16.79 9.24 -2.24
C LEU A 740 17.72 8.01 -2.18
N LYS A 741 19.03 8.20 -1.89
CA LYS A 741 20.03 7.13 -1.92
C LYS A 741 19.88 6.08 -0.81
N ALA A 742 19.21 6.42 0.29
CA ALA A 742 19.06 5.51 1.42
C ALA A 742 17.61 5.46 1.91
N PRO A 743 17.15 4.30 2.39
CA PRO A 743 15.84 4.18 3.03
C PRO A 743 15.78 5.01 4.32
N ARG A 744 14.64 5.63 4.59
CA ARG A 744 14.42 6.42 5.80
C ARG A 744 13.22 5.88 6.56
N LYS A 745 13.42 5.62 7.87
CA LYS A 745 12.38 5.15 8.77
C LYS A 745 11.82 6.29 9.60
N TRP A 746 10.59 6.14 10.07
CA TRP A 746 9.93 7.11 10.93
C TRP A 746 10.62 7.22 12.30
N GLU A 747 11.10 8.41 12.65
CA GLU A 747 11.66 8.71 13.97
C GLU A 747 10.99 9.93 14.62
N ALA A 748 10.06 9.69 15.54
CA ALA A 748 9.41 10.77 16.30
C ALA A 748 10.42 11.59 17.15
N LYS A 749 11.47 10.95 17.69
CA LYS A 749 12.55 11.63 18.45
C LYS A 749 13.34 12.64 17.60
N GLY A 750 13.51 12.37 16.33
CA GLY A 750 14.19 13.27 15.38
C GLY A 750 13.45 14.60 15.22
N ILE A 751 12.11 14.58 15.23
CA ILE A 751 11.29 15.79 15.08
C ILE A 751 11.43 16.69 16.31
N GLY A 752 11.39 16.14 17.51
CA GLY A 752 11.57 16.92 18.75
C GLY A 752 12.95 17.59 18.83
N ARG A 753 14.01 16.87 18.44
CA ARG A 753 15.36 17.44 18.36
C ARG A 753 15.44 18.57 17.33
N PHE A 754 14.86 18.37 16.15
CA PHE A 754 14.83 19.39 15.10
C PHE A 754 14.08 20.65 15.55
N MET A 755 12.94 20.51 16.21
CA MET A 755 12.13 21.59 16.77
C MET A 755 12.93 22.42 17.78
N LEU A 756 13.67 21.79 18.69
CA LEU A 756 14.48 22.47 19.71
C LEU A 756 15.68 23.22 19.12
N TRP A 757 16.25 22.78 18.00
CA TRP A 757 17.38 23.44 17.34
C TRP A 757 16.94 24.57 16.41
N MET A 758 15.88 24.37 15.64
CA MET A 758 15.47 25.31 14.60
C MET A 758 14.45 26.36 15.09
N GLY A 759 13.58 25.98 16.07
CA GLY A 759 12.59 26.93 16.59
C GLY A 759 13.17 28.21 17.17
N PRO A 760 14.14 28.15 18.09
CA PRO A 760 14.71 29.35 18.69
C PRO A 760 15.40 30.28 17.68
N THR A 761 15.79 29.82 16.47
CA THR A 761 16.43 30.67 15.46
C THR A 761 15.50 31.76 14.94
N SER A 762 14.20 31.53 14.81
CA SER A 762 13.23 32.57 14.43
C SER A 762 13.00 33.54 15.57
N SER A 763 12.90 33.05 16.81
CA SER A 763 12.65 33.91 17.99
C SER A 763 13.72 34.97 18.20
N VAL A 764 14.98 34.71 17.85
CA VAL A 764 16.06 35.70 17.92
C VAL A 764 15.73 36.90 17.03
N PHE A 765 15.23 36.67 15.83
CA PHE A 765 14.89 37.73 14.88
C PHE A 765 13.53 38.39 15.18
N ASP A 766 12.58 37.66 15.71
CA ASP A 766 11.35 38.24 16.26
C ASP A 766 11.67 39.24 17.39
N ILE A 767 12.55 38.87 18.33
CA ILE A 767 13.00 39.79 19.42
C ILE A 767 13.75 40.98 18.84
N ALA A 768 14.62 40.79 17.86
CA ALA A 768 15.31 41.88 17.19
C ALA A 768 14.33 42.83 16.49
N THR A 769 13.28 42.28 15.87
CA THR A 769 12.18 43.04 15.27
C THR A 769 11.39 43.82 16.32
N TYR A 770 11.12 43.27 17.50
CA TYR A 770 10.46 43.98 18.59
C TYR A 770 11.29 45.19 19.04
N LEU A 771 12.59 45.02 19.24
CA LEU A 771 13.48 46.12 19.62
C LEU A 771 13.54 47.17 18.51
N LEU A 772 13.61 46.74 17.25
CA LEU A 772 13.61 47.66 16.11
C LEU A 772 12.31 48.47 15.99
N LEU A 773 11.16 47.80 16.09
CA LEU A 773 9.86 48.46 16.03
C LEU A 773 9.68 49.39 17.22
N TYR A 774 9.93 48.91 18.46
CA TYR A 774 9.71 49.68 19.67
C TYR A 774 10.62 50.86 19.81
N PHE A 775 11.90 50.77 19.48
CA PHE A 775 12.87 51.86 19.70
C PHE A 775 13.17 52.72 18.46
N VAL A 776 12.88 52.24 17.26
CA VAL A 776 13.28 52.95 16.04
C VAL A 776 12.07 53.31 15.15
N VAL A 777 11.34 52.31 14.68
CA VAL A 777 10.32 52.52 13.62
C VAL A 777 9.08 53.26 14.15
N CYS A 778 8.50 52.82 15.26
CA CYS A 778 7.30 53.44 15.82
C CYS A 778 7.60 54.89 16.32
N PRO A 779 8.71 55.16 17.05
CA PRO A 779 9.05 56.54 17.41
C PRO A 779 9.23 57.47 16.24
N LEU A 780 9.83 57.01 15.13
CA LEU A 780 9.98 57.81 13.91
C LEU A 780 8.64 58.31 13.36
N ALA A 781 7.56 57.53 13.52
CA ALA A 781 6.23 57.90 13.06
C ALA A 781 5.44 58.72 14.10
N THR A 782 5.79 58.62 15.40
CA THR A 782 5.08 59.30 16.51
C THR A 782 5.91 60.45 17.12
N GLY A 783 6.75 61.13 16.33
CA GLY A 783 7.47 62.35 16.76
C GLY A 783 8.67 62.09 17.68
N GLY A 784 9.30 60.90 17.65
CA GLY A 784 10.49 60.56 18.40
C GLY A 784 10.24 60.07 19.84
N GLN A 785 8.99 59.89 20.25
CA GLN A 785 8.62 59.47 21.61
C GLN A 785 8.37 57.97 21.70
N LEU A 786 8.75 57.36 22.82
CA LEU A 786 8.43 55.97 23.13
C LEU A 786 6.98 55.85 23.59
N TYR A 787 6.38 54.67 23.46
CA TYR A 787 4.97 54.38 23.87
C TYR A 787 4.66 54.92 25.27
N THR A 788 5.53 54.68 26.24
CA THR A 788 5.37 55.11 27.62
C THR A 788 5.45 56.62 27.85
N GLN A 789 5.91 57.37 26.85
CA GLN A 789 6.05 58.83 26.88
C GLN A 789 4.88 59.53 26.18
N LEU A 790 4.11 58.79 25.36
CA LEU A 790 2.95 59.33 24.65
C LEU A 790 1.76 59.55 25.59
N THR A 791 1.25 60.75 25.57
CA THR A 791 0.06 61.13 26.35
C THR A 791 -1.20 61.22 25.51
N ASP A 792 -1.08 61.31 24.20
CA ASP A 792 -2.20 61.34 23.25
C ASP A 792 -2.68 59.90 22.92
N PRO A 793 -3.92 59.54 23.19
CA PRO A 793 -4.47 58.22 22.88
C PRO A 793 -4.40 57.87 21.41
N ALA A 794 -4.56 58.83 20.50
CA ALA A 794 -4.48 58.59 19.05
C ALA A 794 -3.05 58.24 18.61
N ALA A 795 -2.01 58.89 19.19
CA ALA A 795 -0.62 58.55 18.95
C ALA A 795 -0.24 57.19 19.54
N GLN A 796 -0.78 56.84 20.72
CA GLN A 796 -0.59 55.50 21.30
C GLN A 796 -1.21 54.42 20.43
N ALA A 797 -2.45 54.61 19.92
CA ALA A 797 -3.11 53.68 19.03
C ALA A 797 -2.34 53.49 17.72
N LEU A 798 -1.85 54.56 17.12
CA LEU A 798 -0.98 54.52 15.94
C LEU A 798 0.30 53.74 16.19
N TYR A 799 0.94 53.96 17.35
CA TYR A 799 2.16 53.24 17.75
C TYR A 799 1.94 51.72 17.84
N VAL A 800 0.84 51.32 18.49
CA VAL A 800 0.46 49.92 18.61
C VAL A 800 0.15 49.33 17.22
N ALA A 801 -0.64 50.01 16.39
CA ALA A 801 -0.98 49.54 15.05
C ALA A 801 0.28 49.38 14.16
N LEU A 802 1.23 50.32 14.21
CA LEU A 802 2.50 50.23 13.49
C LEU A 802 3.34 49.05 13.98
N PHE A 803 3.42 48.84 15.29
CA PHE A 803 4.16 47.73 15.89
C PHE A 803 3.58 46.37 15.45
N GLN A 804 2.28 46.22 15.62
CA GLN A 804 1.57 44.99 15.27
C GLN A 804 1.63 44.68 13.77
N THR A 805 1.48 45.72 12.91
CA THR A 805 1.61 45.58 11.45
C THR A 805 3.04 45.20 11.06
N GLY A 806 4.04 45.83 11.66
CA GLY A 806 5.46 45.55 11.40
C GLY A 806 5.80 44.10 11.72
N TRP A 807 5.43 43.62 12.90
CA TRP A 807 5.68 42.22 13.26
C TRP A 807 4.86 41.24 12.38
N PHE A 808 3.61 41.54 12.04
CA PHE A 808 2.82 40.71 11.11
C PHE A 808 3.52 40.54 9.75
N VAL A 809 4.04 41.62 9.17
CA VAL A 809 4.76 41.56 7.88
C VAL A 809 6.05 40.77 8.02
N GLU A 810 6.86 41.07 9.05
CA GLU A 810 8.13 40.38 9.29
C GLU A 810 7.92 38.88 9.51
N SER A 811 6.96 38.48 10.34
CA SER A 811 6.64 37.09 10.62
C SER A 811 6.29 36.32 9.35
N MET A 812 5.54 36.94 8.42
CA MET A 812 5.23 36.27 7.14
C MET A 812 6.47 36.08 6.26
N TRP A 813 7.36 37.09 6.23
CA TRP A 813 8.62 37.02 5.49
C TRP A 813 9.51 35.91 6.04
N THR A 814 9.73 35.88 7.35
CA THR A 814 10.58 34.86 7.99
C THR A 814 10.01 33.46 7.92
N GLN A 815 8.70 33.28 8.21
CA GLN A 815 8.03 31.99 8.13
C GLN A 815 7.96 31.44 6.70
N THR A 816 7.79 32.29 5.70
CA THR A 816 7.74 31.84 4.30
C THR A 816 9.13 31.51 3.78
N LEU A 817 10.14 32.33 4.12
CA LEU A 817 11.53 32.07 3.72
C LEU A 817 12.13 30.86 4.43
N VAL A 818 11.70 30.56 5.66
CA VAL A 818 12.13 29.36 6.35
C VAL A 818 11.72 28.09 5.62
N ILE A 819 10.60 28.09 4.87
CA ILE A 819 10.22 26.98 3.98
C ILE A 819 11.37 26.66 3.03
N HIS A 820 11.94 27.69 2.37
CA HIS A 820 13.05 27.51 1.44
C HIS A 820 14.35 27.10 2.13
N MET A 821 14.58 27.57 3.37
CA MET A 821 15.78 27.24 4.13
C MET A 821 15.77 25.80 4.68
N LEU A 822 14.63 25.33 5.20
CA LEU A 822 14.54 24.06 5.89
C LEU A 822 14.21 22.86 4.96
N ARG A 823 13.73 23.13 3.74
CA ARG A 823 13.36 22.06 2.77
C ARG A 823 14.55 21.24 2.27
N THR A 824 15.77 21.73 2.41
CA THR A 824 17.00 21.14 1.87
C THR A 824 18.16 21.29 2.84
N GLU A 825 19.09 20.34 2.84
CA GLU A 825 20.38 20.47 3.51
C GLU A 825 21.31 21.47 2.81
N LYS A 826 21.16 21.61 1.48
CA LYS A 826 22.00 22.46 0.62
C LYS A 826 21.67 23.95 0.78
N LEU A 827 22.46 24.80 0.15
CA LEU A 827 22.15 26.23 0.07
C LEU A 827 20.90 26.43 -0.81
N PRO A 828 19.82 27.02 -0.25
CA PRO A 828 18.59 27.26 -0.99
C PRO A 828 18.84 28.26 -2.12
N PHE A 829 17.99 28.22 -3.13
CA PHE A 829 18.03 29.06 -4.35
C PHE A 829 19.24 28.79 -5.28
N VAL A 830 20.41 28.45 -4.74
CA VAL A 830 21.66 28.24 -5.50
C VAL A 830 21.86 26.76 -5.82
N GLN A 831 21.97 25.91 -4.80
CA GLN A 831 22.28 24.46 -4.94
C GLN A 831 21.02 23.59 -5.02
N SER A 832 19.94 24.00 -4.36
CA SER A 832 18.65 23.30 -4.38
C SER A 832 17.52 24.29 -4.58
N ARG A 833 16.82 24.17 -5.70
CA ARG A 833 15.69 25.04 -6.05
C ARG A 833 14.38 24.40 -5.63
N ALA A 834 13.51 25.22 -5.03
CA ALA A 834 12.14 24.81 -4.76
C ALA A 834 11.37 24.56 -6.07
N SER A 835 10.33 23.76 -5.99
CA SER A 835 9.41 23.60 -7.12
C SER A 835 8.69 24.93 -7.43
N VAL A 836 8.22 25.06 -8.67
CA VAL A 836 7.48 26.26 -9.11
C VAL A 836 6.26 26.57 -8.23
N PRO A 837 5.41 25.56 -7.86
CA PRO A 837 4.29 25.83 -6.97
C PRO A 837 4.70 26.39 -5.60
N VAL A 838 5.77 25.84 -4.98
CA VAL A 838 6.28 26.32 -3.69
C VAL A 838 6.78 27.77 -3.81
N ALA A 839 7.56 28.04 -4.85
CA ALA A 839 8.10 29.40 -5.07
C ALA A 839 6.99 30.43 -5.34
N LEU A 840 6.01 30.10 -6.18
CA LEU A 840 4.91 31.01 -6.52
C LEU A 840 4.01 31.29 -5.33
N LEU A 841 3.59 30.27 -4.56
CA LEU A 841 2.72 30.47 -3.39
C LEU A 841 3.46 31.20 -2.27
N SER A 842 4.75 30.94 -2.07
CA SER A 842 5.58 31.68 -1.12
C SER A 842 5.67 33.16 -1.48
N LEU A 843 5.97 33.49 -2.73
CA LEU A 843 6.04 34.87 -3.20
C LEU A 843 4.68 35.59 -3.15
N ALA A 844 3.60 34.88 -3.52
CA ALA A 844 2.24 35.41 -3.45
C ALA A 844 1.84 35.72 -2.01
N GLY A 845 2.16 34.83 -1.05
CA GLY A 845 1.90 35.05 0.38
C GLY A 845 2.65 36.27 0.93
N ILE A 846 3.96 36.39 0.61
CA ILE A 846 4.77 37.55 1.00
C ILE A 846 4.19 38.84 0.38
N ALA A 847 3.89 38.84 -0.91
CA ALA A 847 3.35 40.00 -1.61
C ALA A 847 1.98 40.44 -1.05
N LEU A 848 1.10 39.47 -0.79
CA LEU A 848 -0.24 39.70 -0.22
C LEU A 848 -0.12 40.39 1.14
N VAL A 849 0.65 39.82 2.09
CA VAL A 849 0.79 40.36 3.44
C VAL A 849 1.48 41.71 3.44
N THR A 850 2.47 41.89 2.56
CA THR A 850 3.15 43.20 2.43
C THR A 850 2.24 44.29 1.86
N ALA A 851 1.29 43.91 0.99
CA ALA A 851 0.37 44.87 0.36
C ALA A 851 -0.81 45.25 1.25
N ILE A 852 -1.32 44.36 2.11
CA ILE A 852 -2.52 44.56 2.95
C ILE A 852 -2.49 45.90 3.70
N PRO A 853 -1.40 46.34 4.39
CA PRO A 853 -1.37 47.60 5.12
C PRO A 853 -1.55 48.86 4.25
N PHE A 854 -1.40 48.73 2.93
CA PHE A 854 -1.56 49.82 1.95
C PHE A 854 -2.87 49.74 1.16
N THR A 855 -3.77 48.87 1.55
CA THR A 855 -5.09 48.68 0.90
C THR A 855 -6.22 49.14 1.83
N PRO A 856 -7.46 49.33 1.32
CA PRO A 856 -8.62 49.59 2.16
C PRO A 856 -8.90 48.54 3.24
N LEU A 857 -8.30 47.35 3.12
CA LEU A 857 -8.39 46.27 4.13
C LEU A 857 -7.59 46.57 5.40
N ALA A 858 -6.72 47.55 5.38
CA ALA A 858 -5.91 47.90 6.55
C ALA A 858 -6.76 48.44 7.71
N ALA A 859 -7.77 49.26 7.41
CA ALA A 859 -8.64 49.87 8.42
C ALA A 859 -9.45 48.82 9.22
N PRO A 860 -10.19 47.89 8.60
CA PRO A 860 -10.89 46.83 9.34
C PRO A 860 -9.96 45.81 10.04
N LEU A 861 -8.71 45.74 9.66
CA LEU A 861 -7.69 44.90 10.30
C LEU A 861 -6.88 45.66 11.36
N GLU A 862 -7.18 46.95 11.65
CA GLU A 862 -6.43 47.81 12.59
C GLU A 862 -4.94 47.90 12.25
N MET A 863 -4.62 47.90 10.95
CA MET A 863 -3.25 48.00 10.46
C MET A 863 -2.92 49.43 10.05
N ALA A 864 -1.65 49.77 10.24
CA ALA A 864 -1.09 51.08 9.80
C ALA A 864 -0.09 50.89 8.68
N ALA A 865 -0.03 51.89 7.76
CA ALA A 865 0.94 51.88 6.67
C ALA A 865 2.37 52.05 7.21
N LEU A 866 3.24 51.10 6.84
CA LEU A 866 4.61 51.05 7.33
C LEU A 866 5.50 52.04 6.56
N PRO A 867 6.41 52.77 7.24
CA PRO A 867 7.32 53.70 6.60
C PRO A 867 8.34 52.97 5.71
N PRO A 868 8.83 53.58 4.61
CA PRO A 868 9.77 52.91 3.69
C PRO A 868 11.10 52.44 4.36
N VAL A 869 11.55 53.13 5.41
CA VAL A 869 12.71 52.72 6.22
C VAL A 869 12.54 51.33 6.84
N TYR A 870 11.33 50.98 7.22
CA TYR A 870 11.03 49.65 7.76
C TYR A 870 11.43 48.53 6.79
N PHE A 871 11.13 48.66 5.51
CA PHE A 871 11.45 47.64 4.51
C PHE A 871 12.96 47.44 4.27
N LEU A 872 13.74 48.54 4.40
CA LEU A 872 15.20 48.44 4.35
C LEU A 872 15.73 47.64 5.55
N LEU A 873 15.21 47.92 6.74
CA LEU A 873 15.59 47.28 7.99
C LEU A 873 15.09 45.81 8.00
N LEU A 874 13.90 45.54 7.48
CA LEU A 874 13.39 44.18 7.27
C LEU A 874 14.29 43.34 6.36
N GLY A 875 14.78 43.93 5.26
CA GLY A 875 15.75 43.28 4.37
C GLY A 875 17.04 42.87 5.09
N ILE A 876 17.56 43.70 5.98
CA ILE A 876 18.76 43.39 6.79
C ILE A 876 18.44 42.26 7.79
N LEU A 877 17.30 42.33 8.48
CA LEU A 877 16.86 41.30 9.42
C LEU A 877 16.71 39.96 8.74
N VAL A 878 16.04 39.92 7.59
CA VAL A 878 15.83 38.68 6.80
C VAL A 878 17.17 38.10 6.32
N ALA A 879 18.09 38.92 5.84
CA ALA A 879 19.44 38.48 5.46
C ALA A 879 20.19 37.86 6.66
N GLY A 880 20.14 38.51 7.82
CA GLY A 880 20.70 37.99 9.06
C GLY A 880 20.07 36.66 9.49
N TYR A 881 18.75 36.55 9.38
CA TYR A 881 18.00 35.32 9.66
C TYR A 881 18.46 34.18 8.77
N MET A 882 18.56 34.41 7.45
CA MET A 882 19.03 33.39 6.53
C MET A 882 20.44 32.89 6.84
N LEU A 883 21.33 33.79 7.25
CA LEU A 883 22.70 33.47 7.68
C LEU A 883 22.70 32.63 8.96
N LEU A 884 21.93 33.01 9.98
CA LEU A 884 21.84 32.26 11.24
C LEU A 884 21.27 30.88 11.02
N VAL A 885 20.13 30.74 10.29
CA VAL A 885 19.54 29.45 9.98
C VAL A 885 20.52 28.55 9.23
N THR A 886 21.32 29.12 8.28
CA THR A 886 22.33 28.34 7.56
C THR A 886 23.43 27.85 8.50
N ALA A 887 23.92 28.70 9.42
CA ALA A 887 24.93 28.32 10.40
C ALA A 887 24.43 27.21 11.35
N VAL A 888 23.23 27.37 11.91
CA VAL A 888 22.60 26.38 12.81
C VAL A 888 22.31 25.07 12.06
N LYS A 889 21.87 25.14 10.81
CA LYS A 889 21.67 23.97 9.93
C LYS A 889 22.98 23.19 9.76
N ASN A 890 24.08 23.87 9.42
CA ASN A 890 25.38 23.24 9.25
C ASN A 890 25.86 22.58 10.56
N LEU A 891 25.64 23.24 11.70
CA LEU A 891 25.98 22.68 13.01
C LEU A 891 25.14 21.46 13.36
N TYR A 892 23.83 21.49 13.06
CA TYR A 892 22.92 20.37 13.26
C TYR A 892 23.35 19.14 12.45
N VAL A 893 23.62 19.33 11.15
CA VAL A 893 24.09 18.27 10.26
C VAL A 893 25.42 17.68 10.72
N ARG A 894 26.38 18.53 11.12
CA ARG A 894 27.65 18.05 11.70
C ARG A 894 27.47 17.24 12.97
N ARG A 895 26.45 17.56 13.80
CA ARG A 895 26.20 16.90 15.10
C ARG A 895 25.45 15.58 14.94
N TYR A 896 24.51 15.48 14.00
CA TYR A 896 23.58 14.35 13.90
C TYR A 896 23.74 13.53 12.60
N GLY A 897 24.57 13.99 11.64
CA GLY A 897 24.87 13.26 10.40
C GLY A 897 23.74 13.24 9.37
N GLN A 898 22.59 13.86 9.68
CA GLN A 898 21.41 13.87 8.78
C GLN A 898 20.58 15.13 9.02
N TRP A 899 19.90 15.59 7.96
CA TRP A 899 19.03 16.77 8.01
C TRP A 899 17.54 16.43 8.12
N LEU A 900 17.02 15.65 7.16
CA LEU A 900 15.62 15.23 7.07
C LEU A 900 15.44 13.76 7.42
#